data_dea19f43cf0b24a28e08e254158147ea
#
_entry.id   dea19f43cf0b24a28e08e254158147ea
#
_cell.length_a   1.000
_cell.length_b   1.000
_cell.length_c   1.000
_cell.angle_alpha   90.00
_cell.angle_beta   90.00
_cell.angle_gamma   90.00
#
_symmetry.space_group_name_H-M   'P 1'
#
loop_
_entity.id
_entity.type
_entity.pdbx_description
1 polymer ?
#
loop_
_entity_poly.entity_id
_entity_poly.type
_entity_poly.pdbx_seq_one_letter_code
_entity_poly.pdbx_strand_id
1 'polypeptide(L)'
;VAAERYRGNNDYFRTMMDRNFLEYASYVIKDRAIPDVDDGLKPVQRRVLWALYQVYDGRTHKVANVVGNTMHYHPHGNASIEDALVVLANKEYYITRQGNFGNILTGSPAAAGRYIECSLSPLGHEVLFNNDITEFVDTYDGRGVEPVTLPAKVPSLLMLGSDGIAVGMATKIMPHNFNELLEAEIAVLRGEEFELYPDFQQGGLMDVREYNDGNGKITLRAKIEIVGRDLIIREIPATTSTETLVASIEKAAEKNKIKISSVNDYTTDKVEIKVVPTRGYDPEKTMQGLYMYTDCSVSISVNMTVIRENRPVQMSVSEVLRRNADKLLEYLKRELEIDLAKQEDLFHAKTLAQIFFENRIYKKIEECKSEKEEYAEVHAGLAPFRHLLRRDVTDQDIDKLLALPVRRISRFDIEKNQRELAEVLAKMEEIKKNLGSLKKYAINYLRKLLDKYGKDFPRRTEIEHFEKIDRREAALNNIKVGWDRKNGYVGTSIKSDDILACNEFDRFLCVEKSGSYKVIALPPEKLFIGKLYDFRKYDAATEFGVIYRETKSGKYYGKRTAIGGFILDKEYNLCPAGCKLELLTPRADAVYMLTVAGARGKQQQTELNLMELPARSPKARGILISSKPIVKITHNRYLTPEELAALSLKTESDDEITDENDESAN
;
A
#
# COMPACT_ATOMS: atom_id res chain seq x y z
N VAL A 1 -28.86 -36.09 -38.52
CA VAL A 1 -28.64 -34.89 -39.41
C VAL A 1 -29.04 -33.59 -38.67
N ALA A 2 -30.17 -33.51 -37.92
CA ALA A 2 -30.58 -32.32 -37.17
C ALA A 2 -29.66 -32.10 -35.93
N ALA A 3 -29.28 -33.15 -35.21
CA ALA A 3 -28.41 -33.09 -34.02
C ALA A 3 -26.95 -32.74 -34.38
N GLU A 4 -26.46 -33.13 -35.55
CA GLU A 4 -25.12 -32.77 -36.05
C GLU A 4 -25.05 -31.30 -36.51
N ARG A 5 -26.10 -30.75 -37.11
CA ARG A 5 -26.18 -29.30 -37.44
C ARG A 5 -26.20 -28.42 -36.15
N TYR A 6 -26.83 -28.89 -35.08
CA TYR A 6 -26.83 -28.14 -33.78
C TYR A 6 -25.49 -28.18 -33.09
N ARG A 7 -24.72 -29.28 -33.19
CA ARG A 7 -23.35 -29.35 -32.64
C ARG A 7 -22.36 -28.43 -33.39
N GLY A 8 -22.40 -28.43 -34.72
CA GLY A 8 -21.52 -27.58 -35.51
C GLY A 8 -21.72 -26.06 -35.28
N ASN A 9 -22.97 -25.61 -35.08
CA ASN A 9 -23.24 -24.21 -34.77
C ASN A 9 -22.82 -23.83 -33.33
N ASN A 10 -22.90 -24.72 -32.35
CA ASN A 10 -22.45 -24.48 -31.00
C ASN A 10 -20.89 -24.37 -30.93
N ASP A 11 -20.17 -25.22 -31.66
CA ASP A 11 -18.71 -25.18 -31.67
C ASP A 11 -18.20 -23.91 -32.38
N TYR A 12 -18.83 -23.47 -33.46
CA TYR A 12 -18.51 -22.21 -34.15
C TYR A 12 -18.79 -20.99 -33.23
N PHE A 13 -19.96 -20.94 -32.57
CA PHE A 13 -20.31 -19.87 -31.66
C PHE A 13 -19.36 -19.83 -30.46
N ARG A 14 -19.03 -20.98 -29.89
CA ARG A 14 -18.09 -21.10 -28.78
C ARG A 14 -16.69 -20.60 -29.19
N THR A 15 -16.16 -21.06 -30.32
CA THR A 15 -14.86 -20.63 -30.83
C THR A 15 -14.83 -19.11 -31.11
N MET A 16 -15.91 -18.56 -31.67
CA MET A 16 -16.04 -17.12 -31.89
C MET A 16 -16.08 -16.34 -30.58
N MET A 17 -16.83 -16.81 -29.59
CA MET A 17 -16.92 -16.19 -28.26
C MET A 17 -15.58 -16.26 -27.53
N ASP A 18 -14.90 -17.41 -27.55
CA ASP A 18 -13.59 -17.58 -26.93
C ASP A 18 -12.55 -16.64 -27.57
N ARG A 19 -12.56 -16.51 -28.89
CA ARG A 19 -11.68 -15.58 -29.61
C ARG A 19 -11.97 -14.12 -29.26
N ASN A 20 -13.21 -13.69 -29.35
CA ASN A 20 -13.63 -12.32 -29.03
C ASN A 20 -13.35 -11.99 -27.56
N PHE A 21 -13.52 -12.95 -26.66
CA PHE A 21 -13.19 -12.77 -25.24
C PHE A 21 -11.69 -12.58 -25.04
N LEU A 22 -10.84 -13.38 -25.68
CA LEU A 22 -9.39 -13.27 -25.61
C LEU A 22 -8.89 -11.95 -26.21
N GLU A 23 -9.45 -11.52 -27.35
CA GLU A 23 -9.12 -10.23 -27.98
C GLU A 23 -9.53 -9.06 -27.04
N TYR A 24 -10.73 -9.10 -26.47
CA TYR A 24 -11.20 -8.09 -25.51
C TYR A 24 -10.37 -8.10 -24.23
N ALA A 25 -10.09 -9.27 -23.66
CA ALA A 25 -9.26 -9.40 -22.48
C ALA A 25 -7.84 -8.83 -22.70
N SER A 26 -7.22 -9.16 -23.85
CA SER A 26 -5.92 -8.63 -24.23
C SER A 26 -5.94 -7.10 -24.36
N TYR A 27 -6.97 -6.55 -25.01
CA TYR A 27 -7.17 -5.12 -25.13
C TYR A 27 -7.31 -4.43 -23.77
N VAL A 28 -8.17 -4.95 -22.86
CA VAL A 28 -8.36 -4.36 -21.53
C VAL A 28 -7.08 -4.41 -20.70
N ILE A 29 -6.27 -5.45 -20.85
CA ILE A 29 -5.00 -5.59 -20.15
C ILE A 29 -3.97 -4.59 -20.68
N LYS A 30 -3.71 -4.58 -22.00
CA LYS A 30 -2.60 -3.84 -22.59
C LYS A 30 -2.93 -2.37 -22.87
N ASP A 31 -4.15 -2.12 -23.37
CA ASP A 31 -4.51 -0.82 -23.92
C ASP A 31 -5.41 0.00 -22.99
N ARG A 32 -5.65 -0.47 -21.75
CA ARG A 32 -6.55 0.24 -20.85
C ARG A 32 -6.10 0.26 -19.38
N ALA A 33 -5.92 -0.91 -18.74
CA ALA A 33 -5.90 -0.99 -17.29
C ALA A 33 -4.50 -1.04 -16.68
N ILE A 34 -3.56 -1.70 -17.33
CA ILE A 34 -2.22 -1.96 -16.79
C ILE A 34 -1.23 -0.95 -17.38
N PRO A 35 -0.40 -0.27 -16.56
CA PRO A 35 0.59 0.68 -17.04
C PRO A 35 1.79 -0.03 -17.68
N ASP A 36 2.44 0.64 -18.64
CA ASP A 36 3.74 0.20 -19.15
C ASP A 36 4.84 0.45 -18.11
N VAL A 37 5.83 -0.44 -18.04
CA VAL A 37 6.92 -0.34 -17.06
C VAL A 37 7.89 0.79 -17.40
N ASP A 38 8.08 1.11 -18.67
CA ASP A 38 9.12 2.03 -19.12
C ASP A 38 8.75 3.50 -18.91
N ASP A 39 7.48 3.88 -19.09
CA ASP A 39 7.00 5.23 -18.80
C ASP A 39 6.01 5.35 -17.65
N GLY A 40 5.58 4.23 -17.09
CA GLY A 40 4.65 4.20 -15.95
C GLY A 40 3.21 4.62 -16.28
N LEU A 41 2.86 4.75 -17.54
CA LEU A 41 1.61 5.34 -17.99
C LEU A 41 0.66 4.30 -18.57
N LYS A 42 -0.62 4.50 -18.30
CA LYS A 42 -1.68 3.86 -19.09
C LYS A 42 -1.81 4.57 -20.44
N PRO A 43 -2.31 3.89 -21.50
CA PRO A 43 -2.43 4.52 -22.83
C PRO A 43 -3.17 5.86 -22.84
N VAL A 44 -4.27 5.99 -22.09
CA VAL A 44 -5.00 7.28 -21.99
C VAL A 44 -4.14 8.39 -21.37
N GLN A 45 -3.35 8.08 -20.34
CA GLN A 45 -2.47 9.05 -19.67
C GLN A 45 -1.34 9.51 -20.60
N ARG A 46 -0.73 8.56 -21.33
CA ARG A 46 0.31 8.84 -22.32
C ARG A 46 -0.23 9.75 -23.44
N ARG A 47 -1.42 9.47 -23.94
CA ARG A 47 -2.09 10.25 -24.99
C ARG A 47 -2.47 11.66 -24.52
N VAL A 48 -2.90 11.81 -23.25
CA VAL A 48 -3.15 13.15 -22.65
C VAL A 48 -1.86 13.96 -22.58
N LEU A 49 -0.77 13.37 -22.08
CA LEU A 49 0.53 14.05 -22.00
C LEU A 49 1.10 14.36 -23.38
N TRP A 50 0.93 13.47 -24.34
CA TRP A 50 1.32 13.71 -25.73
C TRP A 50 0.53 14.85 -26.36
N ALA A 51 -0.80 14.89 -26.16
CA ALA A 51 -1.62 15.99 -26.64
C ALA A 51 -1.23 17.34 -26.01
N LEU A 52 -0.91 17.36 -24.71
CA LEU A 52 -0.39 18.54 -24.02
C LEU A 52 0.96 19.00 -24.60
N TYR A 53 1.86 18.05 -24.90
CA TYR A 53 3.15 18.36 -25.50
C TYR A 53 3.00 18.96 -26.91
N GLN A 54 2.07 18.46 -27.73
CA GLN A 54 1.82 18.97 -29.08
C GLN A 54 1.30 20.42 -29.10
N VAL A 55 0.56 20.82 -28.08
CA VAL A 55 0.00 22.19 -27.96
C VAL A 55 0.83 23.11 -27.05
N TYR A 56 2.00 22.62 -26.60
CA TYR A 56 2.82 23.35 -25.62
C TYR A 56 3.40 24.65 -26.23
N ASP A 57 2.93 25.78 -25.75
CA ASP A 57 3.36 27.11 -26.11
C ASP A 57 3.78 27.97 -24.89
N GLY A 58 3.93 27.33 -23.73
CA GLY A 58 4.26 27.99 -22.46
C GLY A 58 3.05 28.60 -21.75
N ARG A 59 1.83 28.40 -22.24
CA ARG A 59 0.58 28.90 -21.67
C ARG A 59 -0.31 27.75 -21.21
N THR A 60 -1.30 28.08 -20.38
CA THR A 60 -2.35 27.14 -20.02
C THR A 60 -3.44 27.08 -21.10
N HIS A 61 -4.00 25.91 -21.29
CA HIS A 61 -5.08 25.61 -22.23
C HIS A 61 -6.30 25.06 -21.47
N LYS A 62 -7.51 25.34 -21.97
CA LYS A 62 -8.73 24.76 -21.41
C LYS A 62 -8.64 23.24 -21.44
N VAL A 63 -8.97 22.59 -20.32
CA VAL A 63 -9.00 21.12 -20.24
C VAL A 63 -9.87 20.52 -21.33
N ALA A 64 -11.03 21.13 -21.64
CA ALA A 64 -11.90 20.70 -22.73
C ALA A 64 -11.20 20.67 -24.09
N ASN A 65 -10.28 21.62 -24.37
CA ASN A 65 -9.51 21.64 -25.63
C ASN A 65 -8.46 20.52 -25.65
N VAL A 66 -7.77 20.30 -24.53
CA VAL A 66 -6.79 19.20 -24.40
C VAL A 66 -7.48 17.86 -24.55
N VAL A 67 -8.66 17.67 -23.93
CA VAL A 67 -9.49 16.46 -24.10
C VAL A 67 -9.86 16.27 -25.57
N GLY A 68 -10.30 17.33 -26.27
CA GLY A 68 -10.61 17.28 -27.69
C GLY A 68 -9.39 16.86 -28.54
N ASN A 69 -8.21 17.43 -28.26
CA ASN A 69 -6.98 17.04 -28.94
C ASN A 69 -6.58 15.58 -28.63
N THR A 70 -6.80 15.12 -27.40
CA THR A 70 -6.51 13.74 -27.02
C THR A 70 -7.38 12.72 -27.77
N MET A 71 -8.59 13.10 -28.19
CA MET A 71 -9.49 12.22 -28.95
C MET A 71 -8.93 11.86 -30.35
N HIS A 72 -7.95 12.61 -30.88
CA HIS A 72 -7.23 12.21 -32.09
C HIS A 72 -6.42 10.92 -31.92
N TYR A 73 -6.06 10.62 -30.66
CA TYR A 73 -5.25 9.44 -30.30
C TYR A 73 -6.07 8.38 -29.58
N HIS A 74 -7.12 8.77 -28.84
CA HIS A 74 -7.86 7.91 -27.93
C HIS A 74 -9.32 7.75 -28.34
N PRO A 75 -9.74 6.59 -28.91
CA PRO A 75 -11.08 6.36 -29.47
C PRO A 75 -12.13 6.06 -28.39
N HIS A 76 -12.23 6.91 -27.36
CA HIS A 76 -13.18 6.78 -26.25
C HIS A 76 -13.85 8.11 -25.93
N GLY A 77 -14.90 8.06 -25.09
CA GLY A 77 -15.68 9.25 -24.73
C GLY A 77 -14.86 10.31 -23.98
N ASN A 78 -15.17 11.57 -24.23
CA ASN A 78 -14.49 12.74 -23.65
C ASN A 78 -14.47 12.73 -22.11
N ALA A 79 -15.55 12.27 -21.45
CA ALA A 79 -15.61 12.21 -19.98
C ALA A 79 -14.48 11.33 -19.39
N SER A 80 -14.20 10.15 -19.97
CA SER A 80 -13.14 9.27 -19.48
C SER A 80 -11.74 9.87 -19.66
N ILE A 81 -11.54 10.68 -20.70
CA ILE A 81 -10.28 11.39 -20.94
C ILE A 81 -10.14 12.56 -19.94
N GLU A 82 -11.22 13.31 -19.70
CA GLU A 82 -11.26 14.41 -18.72
C GLU A 82 -10.95 13.87 -17.31
N ASP A 83 -11.58 12.79 -16.89
CA ASP A 83 -11.32 12.13 -15.60
C ASP A 83 -9.85 11.69 -15.48
N ALA A 84 -9.30 11.05 -16.52
CA ALA A 84 -7.90 10.63 -16.52
C ALA A 84 -6.92 11.81 -16.45
N LEU A 85 -7.22 12.92 -17.14
CA LEU A 85 -6.45 14.15 -17.09
C LEU A 85 -6.49 14.75 -15.68
N VAL A 86 -7.66 14.87 -15.06
CA VAL A 86 -7.84 15.41 -13.71
C VAL A 86 -7.07 14.56 -12.69
N VAL A 87 -7.19 13.24 -12.75
CA VAL A 87 -6.44 12.34 -11.87
C VAL A 87 -4.93 12.52 -12.03
N LEU A 88 -4.44 12.59 -13.27
CA LEU A 88 -3.01 12.79 -13.55
C LEU A 88 -2.52 14.17 -13.10
N ALA A 89 -3.33 15.21 -13.30
CA ALA A 89 -3.04 16.57 -12.86
C ALA A 89 -2.95 16.66 -11.33
N ASN A 90 -3.80 15.95 -10.60
CA ASN A 90 -3.78 15.89 -9.14
C ASN A 90 -2.57 15.15 -8.55
N LYS A 91 -1.79 14.42 -9.37
CA LYS A 91 -0.47 13.89 -8.95
C LYS A 91 0.61 14.96 -8.84
N GLU A 92 0.41 16.15 -9.40
CA GLU A 92 1.25 17.37 -9.31
C GLU A 92 2.65 17.27 -9.96
N TYR A 93 2.97 16.19 -10.66
CA TYR A 93 4.28 16.03 -11.31
C TYR A 93 4.34 16.62 -12.72
N TYR A 94 3.44 16.20 -13.61
CA TYR A 94 3.58 16.44 -15.07
C TYR A 94 2.64 17.49 -15.63
N ILE A 95 1.63 17.90 -14.89
CA ILE A 95 0.62 18.85 -15.33
C ILE A 95 0.52 20.01 -14.33
N THR A 96 0.73 21.22 -14.83
CA THR A 96 0.43 22.46 -14.12
C THR A 96 -1.06 22.75 -14.21
N ARG A 97 -1.70 23.08 -13.10
CA ARG A 97 -3.14 23.28 -12.96
C ARG A 97 -3.49 24.74 -12.76
N GLN A 98 -4.61 25.17 -13.33
CA GLN A 98 -5.22 26.48 -13.05
C GLN A 98 -6.73 26.31 -12.91
N GLY A 99 -7.28 26.73 -11.77
CA GLY A 99 -8.68 26.54 -11.42
C GLY A 99 -8.94 25.36 -10.48
N ASN A 100 -10.19 24.93 -10.36
CA ASN A 100 -10.61 23.89 -9.42
C ASN A 100 -10.54 22.50 -10.05
N PHE A 101 -9.47 21.76 -9.77
CA PHE A 101 -9.29 20.34 -10.17
C PHE A 101 -9.84 19.33 -9.14
N GLY A 102 -10.73 19.77 -8.25
CA GLY A 102 -11.21 18.98 -7.12
C GLY A 102 -10.26 19.05 -5.93
N ASN A 103 -10.59 18.29 -4.89
CA ASN A 103 -9.78 18.22 -3.70
C ASN A 103 -9.67 16.75 -3.23
N ILE A 104 -8.46 16.21 -3.26
CA ILE A 104 -8.18 14.81 -2.87
C ILE A 104 -8.40 14.56 -1.38
N LEU A 105 -8.40 15.60 -0.53
CA LEU A 105 -8.63 15.47 0.90
C LEU A 105 -10.13 15.42 1.21
N THR A 106 -10.93 16.31 0.61
CA THR A 106 -12.38 16.36 0.87
C THR A 106 -13.18 15.40 -0.01
N GLY A 107 -12.62 14.98 -1.17
CA GLY A 107 -13.36 14.20 -2.16
C GLY A 107 -14.21 15.05 -3.12
N SER A 108 -14.11 16.38 -3.02
CA SER A 108 -14.86 17.29 -3.89
C SER A 108 -14.45 17.13 -5.36
N PRO A 109 -15.39 17.03 -6.31
CA PRO A 109 -15.07 16.83 -7.72
C PRO A 109 -14.46 18.07 -8.36
N ALA A 110 -13.76 17.86 -9.49
CA ALA A 110 -13.27 18.95 -10.32
C ALA A 110 -14.42 19.75 -10.97
N ALA A 111 -14.17 21.00 -11.26
CA ALA A 111 -15.03 21.78 -12.12
C ALA A 111 -14.99 21.26 -13.57
N ALA A 112 -16.04 21.52 -14.35
CA ALA A 112 -16.09 21.08 -15.75
C ALA A 112 -14.91 21.63 -16.57
N GLY A 113 -14.38 20.83 -17.48
CA GLY A 113 -13.16 21.11 -18.27
C GLY A 113 -13.16 22.39 -19.07
N ARG A 114 -14.35 23.00 -19.31
CA ARG A 114 -14.46 24.32 -19.95
C ARG A 114 -14.06 25.49 -19.05
N TYR A 115 -14.02 25.29 -17.73
CA TYR A 115 -13.68 26.34 -16.75
C TYR A 115 -12.24 26.25 -16.26
N ILE A 116 -11.66 25.06 -16.21
CA ILE A 116 -10.30 24.81 -15.71
C ILE A 116 -9.29 24.74 -16.85
N GLU A 117 -8.04 25.06 -16.53
CA GLU A 117 -6.95 25.09 -17.50
C GLU A 117 -5.76 24.27 -17.01
N CYS A 118 -4.99 23.76 -17.95
CA CYS A 118 -3.77 23.03 -17.67
C CYS A 118 -2.70 23.24 -18.73
N SER A 119 -1.47 22.96 -18.39
CA SER A 119 -0.33 22.88 -19.30
C SER A 119 0.62 21.80 -18.87
N LEU A 120 1.53 21.40 -19.74
CA LEU A 120 2.63 20.54 -19.37
C LEU A 120 3.52 21.25 -18.35
N SER A 121 3.91 20.57 -17.26
CA SER A 121 4.82 21.15 -16.26
C SER A 121 6.24 21.23 -16.80
N PRO A 122 7.11 22.11 -16.26
CA PRO A 122 8.53 22.11 -16.60
C PRO A 122 9.23 20.77 -16.37
N LEU A 123 8.89 20.09 -15.27
CA LEU A 123 9.40 18.75 -15.00
C LEU A 123 8.95 17.76 -16.09
N GLY A 124 7.64 17.71 -16.38
CA GLY A 124 7.10 16.81 -17.41
C GLY A 124 7.74 17.02 -18.77
N HIS A 125 7.93 18.28 -19.17
CA HIS A 125 8.60 18.64 -20.42
C HIS A 125 10.07 18.14 -20.46
N GLU A 126 10.80 18.27 -19.36
CA GLU A 126 12.22 17.92 -19.28
C GLU A 126 12.48 16.40 -19.25
N VAL A 127 11.60 15.64 -18.57
CA VAL A 127 11.88 14.23 -18.26
C VAL A 127 11.15 13.22 -19.14
N LEU A 128 10.08 13.64 -19.88
CA LEU A 128 9.24 12.70 -20.63
C LEU A 128 9.39 12.78 -22.13
N PHE A 129 9.89 13.89 -22.69
CA PHE A 129 9.82 14.13 -24.13
C PHE A 129 11.18 14.33 -24.76
N ASN A 130 11.45 13.55 -25.79
CA ASN A 130 12.51 13.75 -26.76
C ASN A 130 12.13 12.98 -28.05
N ASN A 131 11.69 13.72 -29.07
CA ASN A 131 11.21 13.13 -30.32
C ASN A 131 12.29 12.37 -31.09
N ASP A 132 13.57 12.73 -30.90
CA ASP A 132 14.68 12.09 -31.61
C ASP A 132 14.92 10.63 -31.17
N ILE A 133 14.47 10.26 -29.95
CA ILE A 133 14.65 8.92 -29.36
C ILE A 133 13.33 8.19 -29.13
N THR A 134 12.17 8.86 -29.37
CA THR A 134 10.85 8.26 -29.18
C THR A 134 10.49 7.38 -30.37
N GLU A 135 9.97 6.19 -30.09
CA GLU A 135 9.37 5.30 -31.08
C GLU A 135 7.90 5.68 -31.29
N PHE A 136 7.50 5.84 -32.57
CA PHE A 136 6.15 6.22 -32.96
C PHE A 136 5.45 5.11 -33.72
N VAL A 137 4.12 5.05 -33.56
CA VAL A 137 3.22 4.19 -34.35
C VAL A 137 2.08 5.03 -34.91
N ASP A 138 1.42 4.52 -35.92
CA ASP A 138 0.23 5.18 -36.47
C ASP A 138 -0.91 5.22 -35.44
N THR A 139 -1.66 6.31 -35.44
CA THR A 139 -2.89 6.43 -34.63
C THR A 139 -3.95 5.43 -35.10
N TYR A 140 -4.95 5.15 -34.28
CA TYR A 140 -6.02 4.19 -34.59
C TYR A 140 -6.76 4.47 -35.91
N ASP A 141 -6.75 5.70 -36.38
CA ASP A 141 -7.38 6.14 -37.65
C ASP A 141 -6.37 6.33 -38.79
N GLY A 142 -5.09 6.09 -38.54
CA GLY A 142 -4.00 6.21 -39.53
C GLY A 142 -3.75 7.65 -40.00
N ARG A 143 -4.25 8.68 -39.29
CA ARG A 143 -4.10 10.07 -39.71
C ARG A 143 -2.93 10.80 -39.08
N GLY A 144 -2.34 10.23 -38.09
CA GLY A 144 -1.23 10.80 -37.32
C GLY A 144 -0.37 9.71 -36.69
N VAL A 145 0.56 10.14 -35.85
CA VAL A 145 1.43 9.23 -35.10
C VAL A 145 1.33 9.51 -33.61
N GLU A 146 1.45 8.46 -32.82
CA GLU A 146 1.51 8.54 -31.36
C GLU A 146 2.72 7.78 -30.81
N PRO A 147 3.28 8.16 -29.64
CA PRO A 147 4.39 7.44 -29.04
C PRO A 147 3.96 6.07 -28.51
N VAL A 148 4.76 5.04 -28.77
CA VAL A 148 4.59 3.70 -28.17
C VAL A 148 4.73 3.80 -26.65
N THR A 149 5.86 4.37 -26.19
CA THR A 149 6.14 4.77 -24.82
C THR A 149 6.87 6.11 -24.83
N LEU A 150 6.79 6.89 -23.76
CA LEU A 150 7.59 8.09 -23.60
C LEU A 150 8.96 7.73 -23.02
N PRO A 151 10.05 8.39 -23.46
CA PRO A 151 11.40 8.13 -22.92
C PRO A 151 11.55 8.76 -21.52
N ALA A 152 10.87 8.18 -20.53
CA ALA A 152 10.85 8.69 -19.16
C ALA A 152 12.23 8.54 -18.49
N LYS A 153 12.85 9.68 -18.18
CA LYS A 153 14.17 9.77 -17.54
C LYS A 153 14.11 9.76 -16.01
N VAL A 154 12.95 9.43 -15.45
CA VAL A 154 12.68 9.27 -14.01
C VAL A 154 11.73 8.09 -13.81
N PRO A 155 11.70 7.44 -12.64
CA PRO A 155 10.86 6.27 -12.40
C PRO A 155 9.37 6.62 -12.25
N SER A 156 8.75 7.09 -13.34
CA SER A 156 7.40 7.62 -13.39
C SER A 156 6.36 6.66 -12.83
N LEU A 157 6.52 5.34 -13.06
CA LEU A 157 5.61 4.32 -12.53
C LEU A 157 5.54 4.37 -11.00
N LEU A 158 6.70 4.46 -10.35
CA LEU A 158 6.78 4.51 -8.89
C LEU A 158 6.41 5.89 -8.34
N MET A 159 6.67 6.97 -9.09
CA MET A 159 6.22 8.33 -8.71
C MET A 159 4.70 8.46 -8.71
N LEU A 160 4.05 8.02 -9.78
CA LEU A 160 2.61 8.18 -9.97
C LEU A 160 1.81 7.14 -9.18
N GLY A 161 2.34 5.93 -9.03
CA GLY A 161 1.55 4.78 -8.65
C GLY A 161 0.48 4.46 -9.71
N SER A 162 -0.15 3.31 -9.61
CA SER A 162 -1.23 2.92 -10.52
C SER A 162 -2.22 1.99 -9.84
N ASP A 163 -3.50 2.17 -10.12
CA ASP A 163 -4.58 1.25 -9.71
C ASP A 163 -5.36 0.89 -10.97
N GLY A 164 -5.51 -0.40 -11.26
CA GLY A 164 -6.18 -0.86 -12.46
C GLY A 164 -6.72 -2.28 -12.31
N ILE A 165 -7.95 -2.47 -12.81
CA ILE A 165 -8.62 -3.76 -12.84
C ILE A 165 -8.80 -4.16 -14.31
N ALA A 166 -8.21 -5.29 -14.68
CA ALA A 166 -8.33 -5.89 -16.00
C ALA A 166 -9.10 -7.22 -15.93
N VAL A 167 -9.17 -7.91 -17.04
CA VAL A 167 -9.79 -9.24 -17.10
C VAL A 167 -8.80 -10.28 -16.55
N GLY A 168 -9.15 -10.90 -15.43
CA GLY A 168 -8.34 -11.95 -14.81
C GLY A 168 -7.10 -11.47 -14.06
N MET A 169 -6.83 -10.17 -14.01
CA MET A 169 -5.71 -9.59 -13.28
C MET A 169 -5.98 -8.14 -12.85
N ALA A 170 -5.19 -7.69 -11.89
CA ALA A 170 -5.26 -6.32 -11.40
C ALA A 170 -3.84 -5.81 -11.12
N THR A 171 -3.68 -4.50 -11.07
CA THR A 171 -2.47 -3.84 -10.59
C THR A 171 -2.83 -2.86 -9.48
N LYS A 172 -2.00 -2.79 -8.45
CA LYS A 172 -2.10 -1.81 -7.38
C LYS A 172 -0.71 -1.40 -6.92
N ILE A 173 -0.19 -0.36 -7.55
CA ILE A 173 1.16 0.17 -7.36
C ILE A 173 1.06 1.43 -6.52
N MET A 174 1.77 1.46 -5.40
CA MET A 174 1.79 2.62 -4.51
C MET A 174 2.72 3.71 -5.04
N PRO A 175 2.37 4.99 -4.87
CA PRO A 175 3.27 6.10 -5.17
C PRO A 175 4.41 6.15 -4.15
N HIS A 176 5.57 6.66 -4.59
CA HIS A 176 6.76 6.87 -3.77
C HIS A 176 7.25 8.30 -3.89
N ASN A 177 8.05 8.73 -2.95
CA ASN A 177 8.58 10.09 -2.90
C ASN A 177 9.59 10.35 -4.04
N PHE A 178 9.47 11.50 -4.70
CA PHE A 178 10.34 11.91 -5.81
C PHE A 178 11.82 11.94 -5.42
N ASN A 179 12.14 12.54 -4.28
CA ASN A 179 13.55 12.67 -3.84
C ASN A 179 14.14 11.30 -3.53
N GLU A 180 13.42 10.48 -2.75
CA GLU A 180 13.87 9.14 -2.37
C GLU A 180 14.05 8.22 -3.60
N LEU A 181 13.18 8.34 -4.60
CA LEU A 181 13.29 7.59 -5.85
C LEU A 181 14.56 7.96 -6.61
N LEU A 182 14.86 9.25 -6.78
CA LEU A 182 16.07 9.68 -7.50
C LEU A 182 17.35 9.37 -6.70
N GLU A 183 17.32 9.46 -5.38
CA GLU A 183 18.43 9.05 -4.52
C GLU A 183 18.68 7.53 -4.62
N ALA A 184 17.61 6.73 -4.58
CA ALA A 184 17.70 5.28 -4.77
C ALA A 184 18.20 4.92 -6.18
N GLU A 185 17.77 5.65 -7.21
CA GLU A 185 18.29 5.45 -8.58
C GLU A 185 19.79 5.77 -8.68
N ILE A 186 20.25 6.83 -8.00
CA ILE A 186 21.68 7.13 -7.86
C ILE A 186 22.42 5.98 -7.14
N ALA A 187 21.85 5.40 -6.09
CA ALA A 187 22.40 4.26 -5.38
C ALA A 187 22.51 3.03 -6.32
N VAL A 188 21.48 2.74 -7.09
CA VAL A 188 21.50 1.67 -8.13
C VAL A 188 22.66 1.88 -9.13
N LEU A 189 22.82 3.10 -9.65
CA LEU A 189 23.89 3.42 -10.60
C LEU A 189 25.30 3.26 -9.99
N ARG A 190 25.43 3.41 -8.68
CA ARG A 190 26.68 3.18 -7.92
C ARG A 190 26.88 1.73 -7.51
N GLY A 191 25.84 0.91 -7.56
CA GLY A 191 25.84 -0.46 -7.05
C GLY A 191 25.71 -0.52 -5.53
N GLU A 192 25.09 0.48 -4.91
CA GLU A 192 24.80 0.59 -3.49
C GLU A 192 23.40 0.00 -3.19
N GLU A 193 23.16 -0.44 -1.96
CA GLU A 193 21.85 -0.87 -1.49
C GLU A 193 20.95 0.33 -1.23
N PHE A 194 19.64 0.12 -1.34
CA PHE A 194 18.63 1.14 -1.07
C PHE A 194 17.37 0.51 -0.48
N GLU A 195 16.59 1.31 0.23
CA GLU A 195 15.26 0.98 0.70
C GLU A 195 14.26 2.03 0.21
N LEU A 196 13.10 1.59 -0.25
CA LEU A 196 12.03 2.47 -0.72
C LEU A 196 10.69 2.04 -0.14
N TYR A 197 9.97 3.02 0.37
CA TYR A 197 8.63 2.84 0.91
C TYR A 197 7.66 3.86 0.30
N PRO A 198 6.37 3.50 0.18
CA PRO A 198 5.38 4.41 -0.36
C PRO A 198 5.33 5.76 0.35
N ASP A 199 4.91 6.78 -0.38
CA ASP A 199 4.63 8.12 0.12
C ASP A 199 3.34 8.64 -0.52
N PHE A 200 2.43 9.18 0.29
CA PHE A 200 1.10 9.60 -0.15
C PHE A 200 0.90 11.10 0.07
N GLN A 201 0.22 11.75 -0.87
CA GLN A 201 -0.05 13.19 -0.79
C GLN A 201 -0.89 13.58 0.42
N GLN A 202 -1.74 12.67 0.93
CA GLN A 202 -2.59 12.88 2.09
C GLN A 202 -1.84 12.83 3.42
N GLY A 203 -0.59 12.36 3.45
CA GLY A 203 0.18 12.11 4.66
C GLY A 203 -0.29 10.86 5.39
N GLY A 204 -0.44 10.94 6.70
CA GLY A 204 -0.83 9.85 7.59
C GLY A 204 0.33 8.99 8.05
N LEU A 205 0.01 7.96 8.82
CA LEU A 205 0.94 6.98 9.37
C LEU A 205 0.90 5.69 8.56
N MET A 206 2.04 5.04 8.38
CA MET A 206 2.14 3.81 7.57
C MET A 206 3.00 2.74 8.23
N ASP A 207 2.46 1.52 8.35
CA ASP A 207 3.21 0.33 8.72
C ASP A 207 3.60 -0.46 7.46
N VAL A 208 4.91 -0.64 7.28
CA VAL A 208 5.52 -1.23 6.07
C VAL A 208 6.10 -2.64 6.29
N ARG A 209 5.96 -3.23 7.48
CA ARG A 209 6.58 -4.53 7.81
C ARG A 209 6.19 -5.67 6.87
N GLU A 210 5.02 -5.60 6.27
CA GLU A 210 4.51 -6.59 5.33
C GLU A 210 4.59 -6.10 3.87
N TYR A 211 5.33 -5.01 3.57
CA TYR A 211 5.38 -4.40 2.24
C TYR A 211 6.02 -5.29 1.18
N ASN A 212 7.04 -6.05 1.54
CA ASN A 212 7.71 -7.03 0.70
C ASN A 212 8.06 -6.49 -0.70
N ASP A 213 8.80 -5.37 -0.75
CA ASP A 213 9.28 -4.73 -2.00
C ASP A 213 8.15 -4.52 -3.05
N GLY A 214 6.96 -4.09 -2.59
CA GLY A 214 5.81 -3.80 -3.45
C GLY A 214 4.92 -4.98 -3.81
N ASN A 215 5.14 -6.17 -3.24
CA ASN A 215 4.33 -7.38 -3.48
C ASN A 215 3.71 -7.95 -2.19
N GLY A 216 3.41 -7.08 -1.26
CA GLY A 216 2.86 -7.46 0.04
C GLY A 216 1.69 -6.58 0.43
N LYS A 217 1.76 -6.04 1.65
CA LYS A 217 0.67 -5.29 2.25
C LYS A 217 1.21 -4.13 3.07
N ILE A 218 0.52 -3.02 3.04
CA ILE A 218 0.74 -1.89 3.94
C ILE A 218 -0.51 -1.61 4.76
N THR A 219 -0.33 -1.06 5.94
CA THR A 219 -1.44 -0.54 6.75
C THR A 219 -1.26 0.95 6.93
N LEU A 220 -2.28 1.73 6.56
CA LEU A 220 -2.32 3.17 6.73
C LEU A 220 -3.20 3.51 7.92
N ARG A 221 -2.81 4.54 8.69
CA ARG A 221 -3.61 5.11 9.77
C ARG A 221 -3.70 6.62 9.64
N ALA A 222 -4.86 7.15 10.04
CA ALA A 222 -5.05 8.57 10.24
C ALA A 222 -4.13 9.07 11.37
N LYS A 223 -3.57 10.26 11.23
CA LYS A 223 -2.83 10.92 12.31
C LYS A 223 -3.82 11.63 13.22
N ILE A 224 -3.99 11.10 14.43
CA ILE A 224 -4.97 11.56 15.42
C ILE A 224 -4.25 12.13 16.62
N GLU A 225 -4.58 13.36 17.00
CA GLU A 225 -4.08 14.06 18.17
C GLU A 225 -5.16 14.07 19.27
N ILE A 226 -4.76 13.84 20.53
CA ILE A 226 -5.63 13.99 21.68
C ILE A 226 -5.44 15.40 22.24
N VAL A 227 -6.46 16.24 22.12
CA VAL A 227 -6.46 17.61 22.63
C VAL A 227 -7.47 17.73 23.78
N GLY A 228 -6.98 17.63 25.00
CA GLY A 228 -7.85 17.56 26.19
C GLY A 228 -8.65 16.26 26.22
N ARG A 229 -9.92 16.31 25.86
CA ARG A 229 -10.80 15.14 25.76
C ARG A 229 -11.22 14.83 24.32
N ASP A 230 -10.94 15.74 23.41
CA ASP A 230 -11.35 15.62 22.01
C ASP A 230 -10.24 14.96 21.19
N LEU A 231 -10.62 14.26 20.14
CA LEU A 231 -9.72 13.68 19.16
C LEU A 231 -9.76 14.53 17.91
N ILE A 232 -8.59 14.99 17.47
CA ILE A 232 -8.46 15.78 16.23
C ILE A 232 -7.70 14.96 15.22
N ILE A 233 -8.35 14.67 14.10
CA ILE A 233 -7.70 13.99 12.96
C ILE A 233 -7.04 15.09 12.11
N ARG A 234 -5.72 15.00 11.96
CA ARG A 234 -4.89 15.95 11.21
C ARG A 234 -4.53 15.48 9.82
N GLU A 235 -4.43 14.17 9.62
CA GLU A 235 -4.13 13.55 8.34
C GLU A 235 -4.97 12.27 8.18
N ILE A 236 -5.36 11.97 6.96
CA ILE A 236 -6.24 10.83 6.64
C ILE A 236 -5.48 9.77 5.83
N PRO A 237 -5.88 8.50 5.91
CA PRO A 237 -5.32 7.46 5.07
C PRO A 237 -5.55 7.74 3.57
N ALA A 238 -4.54 7.44 2.72
CA ALA A 238 -4.53 7.79 1.29
C ALA A 238 -5.69 7.15 0.58
N THR A 239 -6.50 6.40 0.79
CA THR A 239 -7.64 5.86 0.02
C THR A 239 -8.98 6.40 0.49
N THR A 240 -8.95 7.38 1.40
CA THR A 240 -10.14 7.97 1.99
C THR A 240 -10.21 9.47 1.69
N SER A 241 -11.39 10.04 1.81
CA SER A 241 -11.64 11.49 1.89
C SER A 241 -12.23 11.83 3.26
N THR A 242 -12.23 13.12 3.64
CA THR A 242 -12.85 13.53 4.91
C THR A 242 -14.32 13.17 4.94
N GLU A 243 -15.03 13.30 3.81
CA GLU A 243 -16.44 12.92 3.69
C GLU A 243 -16.66 11.43 3.97
N THR A 244 -15.91 10.55 3.29
CA THR A 244 -16.02 9.09 3.48
C THR A 244 -15.60 8.66 4.87
N LEU A 245 -14.56 9.30 5.43
CA LEU A 245 -14.08 9.02 6.78
C LEU A 245 -15.10 9.39 7.85
N VAL A 246 -15.70 10.58 7.76
CA VAL A 246 -16.78 11.02 8.66
C VAL A 246 -17.97 10.07 8.58
N ALA A 247 -18.42 9.72 7.38
CA ALA A 247 -19.51 8.74 7.20
C ALA A 247 -19.18 7.37 7.80
N SER A 248 -17.91 6.92 7.70
CA SER A 248 -17.43 5.68 8.33
C SER A 248 -17.50 5.75 9.86
N ILE A 249 -17.12 6.90 10.45
CA ILE A 249 -17.16 7.16 11.90
C ILE A 249 -18.62 7.17 12.40
N GLU A 250 -19.50 7.89 11.72
CA GLU A 250 -20.93 7.95 12.04
C GLU A 250 -21.57 6.56 12.02
N LYS A 251 -21.32 5.78 10.97
CA LYS A 251 -21.79 4.40 10.84
C LYS A 251 -21.30 3.48 11.96
N ALA A 252 -20.06 3.66 12.42
CA ALA A 252 -19.52 2.91 13.56
C ALA A 252 -20.18 3.33 14.87
N ALA A 253 -20.49 4.61 15.05
CA ALA A 253 -21.22 5.12 16.20
C ALA A 253 -22.68 4.63 16.24
N GLU A 254 -23.41 4.66 15.12
CA GLU A 254 -24.76 4.13 14.99
C GLU A 254 -24.82 2.65 15.34
N LYS A 255 -23.83 1.87 14.93
CA LYS A 255 -23.69 0.45 15.28
C LYS A 255 -23.21 0.22 16.70
N ASN A 256 -23.08 1.27 17.51
CA ASN A 256 -22.58 1.20 18.88
C ASN A 256 -21.19 0.56 19.02
N LYS A 257 -20.34 0.62 18.01
CA LYS A 257 -18.95 0.14 18.06
C LYS A 257 -18.02 1.12 18.75
N ILE A 258 -18.30 2.41 18.60
CA ILE A 258 -17.60 3.52 19.26
C ILE A 258 -18.62 4.41 19.98
N LYS A 259 -18.18 5.14 21.03
CA LYS A 259 -19.03 6.06 21.80
C LYS A 259 -18.53 7.48 21.64
N ILE A 260 -19.13 8.18 20.68
CA ILE A 260 -18.88 9.59 20.40
C ILE A 260 -20.16 10.40 20.56
N SER A 261 -20.01 11.66 20.91
CA SER A 261 -21.11 12.64 21.03
C SER A 261 -21.34 13.37 19.70
N SER A 262 -20.26 13.68 18.99
CA SER A 262 -20.32 14.33 17.68
C SER A 262 -19.03 14.10 16.89
N VAL A 263 -19.15 14.22 15.57
CA VAL A 263 -18.03 14.35 14.64
C VAL A 263 -18.30 15.56 13.75
N ASN A 264 -17.30 16.43 13.59
CA ASN A 264 -17.42 17.65 12.80
C ASN A 264 -16.18 17.82 11.93
N ASP A 265 -16.37 18.12 10.66
CA ASP A 265 -15.31 18.40 9.71
C ASP A 265 -15.10 19.91 9.57
N TYR A 266 -13.89 20.37 9.92
CA TYR A 266 -13.43 21.75 9.78
C TYR A 266 -12.32 21.88 8.74
N THR A 267 -12.18 20.89 7.87
CA THR A 267 -11.13 20.82 6.84
C THR A 267 -11.22 21.98 5.88
N THR A 268 -10.09 22.67 5.70
CA THR A 268 -9.88 23.70 4.68
C THR A 268 -8.71 23.25 3.77
N ASP A 269 -7.57 23.93 3.84
CA ASP A 269 -6.33 23.51 3.16
C ASP A 269 -5.65 22.36 3.88
N LYS A 270 -5.94 22.20 5.17
CA LYS A 270 -5.45 21.11 6.02
C LYS A 270 -6.62 20.35 6.62
N VAL A 271 -6.44 19.07 6.80
CA VAL A 271 -7.42 18.21 7.43
C VAL A 271 -7.58 18.59 8.92
N GLU A 272 -8.81 18.82 9.33
CA GLU A 272 -9.20 19.02 10.72
C GLU A 272 -10.59 18.42 10.97
N ILE A 273 -10.63 17.15 11.42
CA ILE A 273 -11.87 16.50 11.81
C ILE A 273 -11.85 16.32 13.32
N LYS A 274 -12.82 16.94 13.99
CA LYS A 274 -12.97 16.88 15.45
C LYS A 274 -13.97 15.79 15.81
N VAL A 275 -13.51 14.82 16.58
CA VAL A 275 -14.35 13.75 17.15
C VAL A 275 -14.42 13.94 18.67
N VAL A 276 -15.63 14.07 19.19
CA VAL A 276 -15.89 14.29 20.63
C VAL A 276 -16.36 12.98 21.26
N PRO A 277 -15.56 12.34 22.13
CA PRO A 277 -15.99 11.16 22.86
C PRO A 277 -17.17 11.44 23.79
N THR A 278 -18.05 10.46 23.98
CA THR A 278 -19.15 10.56 24.95
C THR A 278 -18.58 10.74 26.36
N ARG A 279 -19.27 11.55 27.17
CA ARG A 279 -18.84 11.83 28.58
C ARG A 279 -18.65 10.52 29.36
N GLY A 280 -17.49 10.36 29.98
CA GLY A 280 -17.14 9.17 30.77
C GLY A 280 -16.36 8.12 29.99
N TYR A 281 -16.16 8.29 28.67
CA TYR A 281 -15.31 7.42 27.87
C TYR A 281 -13.89 8.00 27.75
N ASP A 282 -12.92 7.10 27.74
CA ASP A 282 -11.50 7.41 27.61
C ASP A 282 -11.16 7.77 26.14
N PRO A 283 -10.50 8.92 25.88
CA PRO A 283 -10.07 9.30 24.55
C PRO A 283 -9.16 8.26 23.86
N GLU A 284 -8.21 7.65 24.59
CA GLU A 284 -7.29 6.66 24.04
C GLU A 284 -8.03 5.40 23.56
N LYS A 285 -8.96 4.89 24.36
CA LYS A 285 -9.82 3.76 23.95
C LYS A 285 -10.73 4.12 22.79
N THR A 286 -11.21 5.36 22.74
CA THR A 286 -12.01 5.83 21.60
C THR A 286 -11.15 5.89 20.33
N MET A 287 -9.90 6.36 20.42
CA MET A 287 -8.94 6.38 19.31
C MET A 287 -8.64 4.96 18.80
N GLN A 288 -8.40 4.00 19.71
CA GLN A 288 -8.25 2.59 19.34
C GLN A 288 -9.49 2.04 18.63
N GLY A 289 -10.68 2.43 19.10
CA GLY A 289 -11.96 2.09 18.48
C GLY A 289 -12.10 2.68 17.08
N LEU A 290 -11.66 3.92 16.84
CA LEU A 290 -11.62 4.54 15.52
C LEU A 290 -10.72 3.73 14.58
N TYR A 291 -9.50 3.37 14.98
CA TYR A 291 -8.61 2.54 14.15
C TYR A 291 -9.15 1.13 13.87
N MET A 292 -9.97 0.58 14.76
CA MET A 292 -10.48 -0.78 14.60
C MET A 292 -11.76 -0.87 13.78
N TYR A 293 -12.64 0.13 13.89
CA TYR A 293 -14.01 0.02 13.34
C TYR A 293 -14.33 1.01 12.23
N THR A 294 -13.38 1.89 11.88
CA THR A 294 -13.58 2.93 10.87
C THR A 294 -12.44 2.96 9.86
N ASP A 295 -12.60 3.77 8.82
CA ASP A 295 -11.58 3.99 7.80
C ASP A 295 -10.39 4.84 8.29
N CYS A 296 -10.32 5.15 9.62
CA CYS A 296 -9.10 5.69 10.24
C CYS A 296 -7.91 4.72 10.15
N SER A 297 -8.14 3.45 9.89
CA SER A 297 -7.09 2.47 9.60
C SER A 297 -7.50 1.61 8.41
N VAL A 298 -6.72 1.65 7.34
CA VAL A 298 -6.97 0.94 6.09
C VAL A 298 -5.79 0.05 5.76
N SER A 299 -6.06 -1.18 5.35
CA SER A 299 -5.06 -2.11 4.88
C SER A 299 -5.14 -2.26 3.36
N ILE A 300 -4.00 -2.12 2.69
CA ILE A 300 -3.89 -2.18 1.24
C ILE A 300 -2.96 -3.32 0.84
N SER A 301 -3.48 -4.26 0.05
CA SER A 301 -2.65 -5.25 -0.62
C SER A 301 -2.06 -4.64 -1.89
N VAL A 302 -0.75 -4.72 -2.02
CA VAL A 302 0.02 -4.18 -3.14
C VAL A 302 0.29 -5.29 -4.15
N ASN A 303 0.16 -4.99 -5.43
CA ASN A 303 0.41 -5.93 -6.52
C ASN A 303 0.97 -5.16 -7.71
N MET A 304 2.23 -5.37 -8.02
CA MET A 304 2.94 -4.66 -9.07
C MET A 304 2.89 -5.41 -10.41
N THR A 305 1.70 -5.51 -11.00
CA THR A 305 1.55 -6.01 -12.38
C THR A 305 1.72 -4.86 -13.36
N VAL A 306 2.60 -5.02 -14.36
CA VAL A 306 2.94 -4.02 -15.38
C VAL A 306 3.00 -4.65 -16.76
N ILE A 307 2.92 -3.84 -17.83
CA ILE A 307 3.22 -4.28 -19.18
C ILE A 307 4.72 -4.10 -19.42
N ARG A 308 5.38 -5.19 -19.81
CA ARG A 308 6.77 -5.21 -20.24
C ARG A 308 6.86 -5.96 -21.55
N GLU A 309 7.43 -5.32 -22.59
CA GLU A 309 7.57 -5.95 -23.89
C GLU A 309 6.25 -6.56 -24.40
N ASN A 310 5.18 -5.78 -24.25
CA ASN A 310 3.82 -6.14 -24.67
C ASN A 310 3.21 -7.36 -23.92
N ARG A 311 3.71 -7.70 -22.70
CA ARG A 311 3.21 -8.79 -21.85
C ARG A 311 3.00 -8.32 -20.41
N PRO A 312 1.95 -8.76 -19.73
CA PRO A 312 1.79 -8.50 -18.31
C PRO A 312 2.81 -9.32 -17.50
N VAL A 313 3.54 -8.65 -16.63
CA VAL A 313 4.56 -9.24 -15.75
C VAL A 313 4.40 -8.67 -14.35
N GLN A 314 4.57 -9.49 -13.33
CA GLN A 314 4.68 -9.03 -11.95
C GLN A 314 6.14 -8.70 -11.65
N MET A 315 6.39 -7.52 -11.11
CA MET A 315 7.72 -7.04 -10.76
C MET A 315 7.74 -6.53 -9.32
N SER A 316 8.93 -6.35 -8.75
CA SER A 316 9.12 -5.65 -7.48
C SER A 316 9.50 -4.18 -7.71
N VAL A 317 9.43 -3.36 -6.64
CA VAL A 317 9.88 -1.95 -6.69
C VAL A 317 11.35 -1.86 -7.11
N SER A 318 12.19 -2.70 -6.51
CA SER A 318 13.61 -2.76 -6.82
C SER A 318 13.90 -3.13 -8.27
N GLU A 319 13.14 -4.06 -8.86
CA GLU A 319 13.28 -4.45 -10.26
C GLU A 319 12.86 -3.33 -11.21
N VAL A 320 11.76 -2.64 -10.91
CA VAL A 320 11.30 -1.49 -11.70
C VAL A 320 12.33 -0.35 -11.65
N LEU A 321 12.87 -0.05 -10.48
CA LEU A 321 13.86 1.01 -10.33
C LEU A 321 15.16 0.70 -11.08
N ARG A 322 15.67 -0.55 -10.99
CA ARG A 322 16.86 -0.97 -11.76
C ARG A 322 16.61 -0.87 -13.26
N ARG A 323 15.43 -1.30 -13.73
CA ARG A 323 15.07 -1.15 -15.15
C ARG A 323 15.04 0.33 -15.57
N ASN A 324 14.48 1.21 -14.74
CA ASN A 324 14.47 2.64 -15.05
C ASN A 324 15.88 3.22 -15.12
N ALA A 325 16.78 2.84 -14.21
CA ALA A 325 18.19 3.24 -14.23
C ALA A 325 18.92 2.76 -15.51
N ASP A 326 18.64 1.54 -15.96
CA ASP A 326 19.20 1.02 -17.23
C ASP A 326 18.64 1.79 -18.42
N LYS A 327 17.33 2.09 -18.44
CA LYS A 327 16.70 2.89 -19.49
C LYS A 327 17.20 4.35 -19.48
N LEU A 328 17.41 4.93 -18.33
CA LEU A 328 18.02 6.27 -18.22
C LEU A 328 19.39 6.30 -18.89
N LEU A 329 20.25 5.30 -18.65
CA LEU A 329 21.55 5.21 -19.31
C LEU A 329 21.40 5.07 -20.81
N GLU A 330 20.46 4.24 -21.29
CA GLU A 330 20.16 4.06 -22.72
C GLU A 330 19.72 5.38 -23.37
N TYR A 331 18.76 6.08 -22.76
CA TYR A 331 18.23 7.35 -23.27
C TYR A 331 19.31 8.44 -23.31
N LEU A 332 20.02 8.65 -22.21
CA LEU A 332 21.08 9.65 -22.14
C LEU A 332 22.22 9.35 -23.11
N LYS A 333 22.56 8.08 -23.32
CA LYS A 333 23.55 7.68 -24.34
C LYS A 333 23.07 8.05 -25.74
N ARG A 334 21.84 7.69 -26.10
CA ARG A 334 21.28 8.00 -27.42
C ARG A 334 21.16 9.51 -27.66
N GLU A 335 20.73 10.28 -26.64
CA GLU A 335 20.70 11.74 -26.72
C GLU A 335 22.10 12.31 -27.01
N LEU A 336 23.12 11.86 -26.28
CA LEU A 336 24.49 12.31 -26.49
C LEU A 336 25.04 11.88 -27.88
N GLU A 337 24.73 10.70 -28.35
CA GLU A 337 25.15 10.22 -29.69
C GLU A 337 24.51 11.05 -30.81
N ILE A 338 23.23 11.37 -30.68
CA ILE A 338 22.50 12.23 -31.62
C ILE A 338 23.06 13.66 -31.60
N ASP A 339 23.28 14.20 -30.40
CA ASP A 339 23.86 15.54 -30.25
C ASP A 339 25.28 15.59 -30.79
N LEU A 340 26.09 14.54 -30.60
CA LEU A 340 27.42 14.45 -31.19
C LEU A 340 27.35 14.47 -32.71
N ALA A 341 26.45 13.68 -33.32
CA ALA A 341 26.26 13.66 -34.74
C ALA A 341 25.83 15.02 -35.30
N LYS A 342 24.89 15.71 -34.62
CA LYS A 342 24.47 17.08 -34.96
C LYS A 342 25.63 18.07 -34.87
N GLN A 343 26.50 17.97 -33.86
CA GLN A 343 27.69 18.82 -33.72
C GLN A 343 28.75 18.48 -34.75
N GLU A 344 28.93 17.21 -35.15
CA GLU A 344 29.84 16.79 -36.19
C GLU A 344 29.40 17.31 -37.57
N ASP A 345 28.10 17.25 -37.87
CA ASP A 345 27.55 17.85 -39.11
C ASP A 345 27.69 19.37 -39.14
N LEU A 346 27.44 20.04 -37.98
CA LEU A 346 27.64 21.49 -37.88
C LEU A 346 29.10 21.89 -38.02
N PHE A 347 30.03 21.12 -37.42
CA PHE A 347 31.47 21.31 -37.55
C PHE A 347 31.88 21.15 -39.04
N HIS A 348 31.42 20.10 -39.69
CA HIS A 348 31.70 19.84 -41.11
C HIS A 348 31.18 21.00 -41.99
N ALA A 349 29.95 21.43 -41.85
CA ALA A 349 29.37 22.54 -42.62
C ALA A 349 30.13 23.87 -42.40
N LYS A 350 30.54 24.18 -41.14
CA LYS A 350 31.28 25.38 -40.85
C LYS A 350 32.71 25.33 -41.38
N THR A 351 33.38 24.18 -41.30
CA THR A 351 34.71 23.97 -41.84
C THR A 351 34.71 24.10 -43.37
N LEU A 352 33.71 23.50 -44.05
CA LEU A 352 33.51 23.68 -45.50
C LEU A 352 33.33 25.13 -45.88
N ALA A 353 32.50 25.88 -45.17
CA ALA A 353 32.28 27.31 -45.38
C ALA A 353 33.56 28.11 -45.21
N GLN A 354 34.36 27.80 -44.16
CA GLN A 354 35.63 28.45 -43.92
C GLN A 354 36.61 28.20 -45.09
N ILE A 355 36.81 26.94 -45.51
CA ILE A 355 37.69 26.57 -46.61
C ILE A 355 37.25 27.24 -47.90
N PHE A 356 35.92 27.22 -48.19
CA PHE A 356 35.30 27.79 -49.40
C PHE A 356 35.57 29.31 -49.50
N PHE A 357 35.45 30.08 -48.41
CA PHE A 357 35.67 31.52 -48.43
C PHE A 357 37.15 31.92 -48.27
N GLU A 358 37.93 31.30 -47.41
CA GLU A 358 39.35 31.62 -47.18
C GLU A 358 40.19 31.35 -48.45
N ASN A 359 39.86 30.22 -49.15
CA ASN A 359 40.60 29.84 -50.38
C ASN A 359 39.91 30.39 -51.65
N ARG A 360 38.91 31.25 -51.47
CA ARG A 360 38.21 31.93 -52.59
C ARG A 360 37.66 30.98 -53.66
N ILE A 361 37.24 29.76 -53.27
CA ILE A 361 36.69 28.74 -54.19
C ILE A 361 35.47 29.28 -54.92
N TYR A 362 34.67 30.12 -54.29
CA TYR A 362 33.50 30.78 -54.89
C TYR A 362 33.87 31.56 -56.16
N LYS A 363 35.12 32.06 -56.38
CA LYS A 363 35.53 32.76 -57.59
C LYS A 363 35.59 31.85 -58.83
N LYS A 364 35.82 30.58 -58.61
CA LYS A 364 35.89 29.61 -59.73
C LYS A 364 34.51 29.32 -60.30
N ILE A 365 33.46 29.56 -59.56
CA ILE A 365 32.07 29.34 -59.94
C ILE A 365 31.62 30.41 -60.92
N GLU A 366 32.20 31.62 -60.90
CA GLU A 366 31.83 32.74 -61.77
C GLU A 366 32.02 32.39 -63.28
N GLU A 367 32.88 31.41 -63.60
CA GLU A 367 33.20 30.99 -64.98
C GLU A 367 32.38 29.76 -65.43
N CYS A 368 31.61 29.10 -64.54
CA CYS A 368 30.87 27.89 -64.79
C CYS A 368 29.60 28.21 -65.64
N LYS A 369 29.30 27.34 -66.60
CA LYS A 369 28.16 27.48 -67.49
C LYS A 369 27.01 26.53 -67.19
N SER A 370 27.21 25.58 -66.28
CA SER A 370 26.22 24.61 -65.89
C SER A 370 26.39 24.20 -64.43
N GLU A 371 25.32 23.82 -63.81
CA GLU A 371 25.27 23.33 -62.43
C GLU A 371 26.24 22.15 -62.18
N LYS A 372 26.40 21.26 -63.17
CA LYS A 372 27.40 20.17 -63.14
C LYS A 372 28.85 20.66 -63.04
N GLU A 373 29.16 21.75 -63.78
CA GLU A 373 30.49 22.39 -63.71
C GLU A 373 30.71 23.04 -62.39
N GLU A 374 29.70 23.69 -61.78
CA GLU A 374 29.76 24.30 -60.47
C GLU A 374 30.11 23.26 -59.41
N TYR A 375 29.40 22.09 -59.36
CA TYR A 375 29.69 21.01 -58.43
C TYR A 375 31.12 20.46 -58.62
N ALA A 376 31.54 20.23 -59.90
CA ALA A 376 32.86 19.70 -60.19
C ALA A 376 33.98 20.64 -59.73
N GLU A 377 33.83 21.96 -59.96
CA GLU A 377 34.81 22.98 -59.55
C GLU A 377 34.87 23.15 -58.04
N VAL A 378 33.73 23.10 -57.35
CA VAL A 378 33.66 23.14 -55.88
C VAL A 378 34.31 21.89 -55.29
N HIS A 379 34.03 20.68 -55.80
CA HIS A 379 34.65 19.44 -55.37
C HIS A 379 36.17 19.48 -55.58
N ALA A 380 36.61 19.94 -56.75
CA ALA A 380 38.05 20.08 -57.07
C ALA A 380 38.75 21.13 -56.17
N GLY A 381 38.02 22.22 -55.85
CA GLY A 381 38.53 23.25 -54.95
C GLY A 381 38.65 22.80 -53.48
N LEU A 382 37.76 21.92 -53.02
CA LEU A 382 37.75 21.36 -51.66
C LEU A 382 38.71 20.14 -51.53
N ALA A 383 39.03 19.43 -52.59
CA ALA A 383 39.84 18.21 -52.57
C ALA A 383 41.18 18.34 -51.81
N PRO A 384 41.99 19.43 -51.91
CA PRO A 384 43.23 19.56 -51.18
C PRO A 384 43.06 19.61 -49.64
N PHE A 385 41.86 20.02 -49.19
CA PHE A 385 41.52 20.22 -47.79
C PHE A 385 40.74 19.08 -47.17
N ARG A 386 40.58 17.95 -47.88
CA ARG A 386 39.83 16.78 -47.41
C ARG A 386 40.32 16.23 -46.08
N HIS A 387 41.61 16.37 -45.76
CA HIS A 387 42.18 15.97 -44.47
C HIS A 387 41.70 16.77 -43.28
N LEU A 388 41.09 17.96 -43.48
CA LEU A 388 40.47 18.79 -42.44
C LEU A 388 39.00 18.44 -42.19
N LEU A 389 38.40 17.65 -43.10
CA LEU A 389 37.01 17.30 -43.05
C LEU A 389 36.80 15.96 -42.33
N ARG A 390 35.64 15.80 -41.68
CA ARG A 390 35.27 14.60 -40.92
C ARG A 390 34.69 13.50 -41.82
N ARG A 391 34.07 13.87 -42.95
CA ARG A 391 33.49 12.98 -43.94
C ARG A 391 33.68 13.54 -45.36
N ASP A 392 33.37 12.74 -46.34
CA ASP A 392 33.39 13.18 -47.74
C ASP A 392 32.34 14.26 -47.98
N VAL A 393 32.65 15.16 -48.91
CA VAL A 393 31.75 16.23 -49.32
C VAL A 393 30.70 15.67 -50.26
N THR A 394 29.44 15.90 -49.97
CA THR A 394 28.31 15.51 -50.81
C THR A 394 27.80 16.69 -51.63
N ASP A 395 27.02 16.40 -52.67
CA ASP A 395 26.38 17.44 -53.45
C ASP A 395 25.44 18.32 -52.63
N GLN A 396 24.75 17.72 -51.63
CA GLN A 396 23.94 18.49 -50.66
C GLN A 396 24.75 19.45 -49.81
N ASP A 397 25.98 19.14 -49.49
CA ASP A 397 26.88 20.06 -48.77
C ASP A 397 27.26 21.24 -49.68
N ILE A 398 27.46 20.98 -50.99
CA ILE A 398 27.74 22.03 -51.99
C ILE A 398 26.53 22.95 -52.12
N ASP A 399 25.30 22.40 -52.22
CA ASP A 399 24.07 23.20 -52.27
C ASP A 399 23.97 24.17 -51.09
N LYS A 400 24.26 23.66 -49.87
CA LYS A 400 24.29 24.50 -48.67
C LYS A 400 25.38 25.57 -48.70
N LEU A 401 26.56 25.27 -49.28
CA LEU A 401 27.62 26.24 -49.47
C LEU A 401 27.23 27.35 -50.46
N LEU A 402 26.66 26.98 -51.62
CA LEU A 402 26.23 27.90 -52.67
C LEU A 402 25.08 28.78 -52.20
N ALA A 403 24.22 28.31 -51.31
CA ALA A 403 23.13 29.10 -50.70
C ALA A 403 23.61 30.10 -49.64
N LEU A 404 24.92 30.15 -49.29
CA LEU A 404 25.42 31.06 -48.29
C LEU A 404 25.42 32.52 -48.80
N PRO A 405 25.01 33.49 -47.98
CA PRO A 405 25.01 34.92 -48.38
C PRO A 405 26.42 35.42 -48.63
N VAL A 406 26.57 36.22 -49.70
CA VAL A 406 27.87 36.85 -50.10
C VAL A 406 28.52 37.69 -48.99
N ARG A 407 27.74 38.27 -48.08
CA ARG A 407 28.29 39.03 -46.90
C ARG A 407 29.18 38.19 -45.99
N ARG A 408 29.10 36.83 -46.03
CA ARG A 408 29.97 35.91 -45.23
C ARG A 408 31.44 35.90 -45.71
N ILE A 409 31.74 36.58 -46.80
CA ILE A 409 33.13 36.80 -47.25
C ILE A 409 33.83 37.85 -46.37
N SER A 410 33.11 38.60 -45.57
CA SER A 410 33.72 39.65 -44.72
C SER A 410 34.66 39.04 -43.66
N ARG A 411 35.72 39.77 -43.31
CA ARG A 411 36.70 39.37 -42.28
C ARG A 411 36.00 39.17 -40.93
N PHE A 412 34.99 39.96 -40.62
CA PHE A 412 34.21 39.86 -39.42
C PHE A 412 33.44 38.51 -39.33
N ASP A 413 32.83 38.06 -40.45
CA ASP A 413 32.11 36.80 -40.47
C ASP A 413 33.05 35.58 -40.45
N ILE A 414 34.26 35.67 -41.00
CA ILE A 414 35.32 34.64 -40.90
C ILE A 414 35.78 34.47 -39.47
N GLU A 415 36.09 35.56 -38.75
CA GLU A 415 36.47 35.52 -37.34
C GLU A 415 35.34 35.00 -36.43
N LYS A 416 34.09 35.32 -36.78
CA LYS A 416 32.92 34.80 -36.09
C LYS A 416 32.79 33.27 -36.32
N ASN A 417 32.96 32.80 -37.55
CA ASN A 417 32.89 31.38 -37.85
C ASN A 417 33.99 30.58 -37.14
N GLN A 418 35.22 31.13 -37.01
CA GLN A 418 36.31 30.49 -36.25
C GLN A 418 35.98 30.36 -34.76
N ARG A 419 35.35 31.37 -34.14
CA ARG A 419 34.88 31.29 -32.75
C ARG A 419 33.80 30.24 -32.57
N GLU A 420 32.81 30.22 -33.46
CA GLU A 420 31.74 29.24 -33.44
C GLU A 420 32.25 27.80 -33.69
N LEU A 421 33.30 27.61 -34.52
CA LEU A 421 33.99 26.31 -34.69
C LEU A 421 34.65 25.85 -33.40
N ALA A 422 35.33 26.75 -32.71
CA ALA A 422 35.97 26.42 -31.41
C ALA A 422 34.91 26.03 -30.37
N GLU A 423 33.77 26.71 -30.32
CA GLU A 423 32.64 26.33 -29.43
C GLU A 423 32.06 24.95 -29.77
N VAL A 424 31.89 24.66 -31.08
CA VAL A 424 31.41 23.33 -31.52
C VAL A 424 32.39 22.23 -31.13
N LEU A 425 33.71 22.46 -31.32
CA LEU A 425 34.74 21.49 -30.90
C LEU A 425 34.71 21.26 -29.38
N ALA A 426 34.62 22.31 -28.59
CA ALA A 426 34.55 22.21 -27.13
C ALA A 426 33.30 21.39 -26.70
N LYS A 427 32.13 21.63 -27.32
CA LYS A 427 30.92 20.84 -27.08
C LYS A 427 31.10 19.37 -27.46
N MET A 428 31.71 19.10 -28.61
CA MET A 428 31.99 17.71 -29.06
C MET A 428 32.89 16.98 -28.07
N GLU A 429 33.92 17.64 -27.54
CA GLU A 429 34.82 17.08 -26.52
C GLU A 429 34.06 16.81 -25.21
N GLU A 430 33.22 17.74 -24.78
CA GLU A 430 32.37 17.56 -23.60
C GLU A 430 31.44 16.36 -23.79
N ILE A 431 30.75 16.23 -24.94
CA ILE A 431 29.86 15.12 -25.24
C ILE A 431 30.65 13.80 -25.22
N LYS A 432 31.82 13.73 -25.85
CA LYS A 432 32.68 12.53 -25.85
C LYS A 432 33.14 12.15 -24.45
N LYS A 433 33.47 13.13 -23.62
CA LYS A 433 33.81 12.92 -22.21
C LYS A 433 32.60 12.32 -21.44
N ASN A 434 31.42 12.85 -21.67
CA ASN A 434 30.18 12.37 -21.05
C ASN A 434 29.83 10.94 -21.50
N LEU A 435 29.98 10.63 -22.79
CA LEU A 435 29.84 9.26 -23.32
C LEU A 435 30.85 8.29 -22.70
N GLY A 436 32.10 8.72 -22.49
CA GLY A 436 33.16 7.93 -21.83
C GLY A 436 32.93 7.67 -20.34
N SER A 437 32.02 8.41 -19.71
CA SER A 437 31.69 8.27 -18.28
C SER A 437 30.18 8.40 -18.03
N LEU A 438 29.40 7.62 -18.76
CA LEU A 438 27.94 7.72 -18.84
C LEU A 438 27.24 7.61 -17.47
N LYS A 439 27.67 6.68 -16.59
CA LYS A 439 27.11 6.55 -15.23
C LYS A 439 27.29 7.84 -14.41
N LYS A 440 28.46 8.47 -14.50
CA LYS A 440 28.71 9.75 -13.81
C LYS A 440 27.84 10.87 -14.38
N TYR A 441 27.63 10.87 -15.70
CA TYR A 441 26.75 11.83 -16.35
C TYR A 441 25.29 11.66 -15.89
N ALA A 442 24.79 10.43 -15.84
CA ALA A 442 23.45 10.10 -15.35
C ALA A 442 23.24 10.52 -13.88
N ILE A 443 24.20 10.21 -13.00
CA ILE A 443 24.17 10.64 -11.59
C ILE A 443 24.10 12.18 -11.48
N ASN A 444 24.89 12.89 -12.28
CA ASN A 444 24.86 14.35 -12.29
C ASN A 444 23.54 14.91 -12.84
N TYR A 445 22.94 14.21 -13.82
CA TYR A 445 21.60 14.56 -14.34
C TYR A 445 20.54 14.43 -13.24
N LEU A 446 20.50 13.30 -12.53
CA LEU A 446 19.56 13.07 -11.42
C LEU A 446 19.75 14.09 -10.29
N ARG A 447 21.00 14.43 -9.94
CA ARG A 447 21.28 15.47 -8.95
C ARG A 447 20.77 16.84 -9.36
N LYS A 448 20.91 17.20 -10.64
CA LYS A 448 20.36 18.46 -11.15
C LYS A 448 18.83 18.50 -11.04
N LEU A 449 18.17 17.36 -11.27
CA LEU A 449 16.71 17.27 -11.06
C LEU A 449 16.32 17.42 -9.58
N LEU A 450 17.06 16.77 -8.66
CA LEU A 450 16.88 16.93 -7.22
C LEU A 450 17.07 18.39 -6.77
N ASP A 451 18.13 19.05 -7.21
CA ASP A 451 18.42 20.44 -6.86
C ASP A 451 17.34 21.40 -7.39
N LYS A 452 16.81 21.10 -8.58
CA LYS A 452 15.83 21.97 -9.27
C LYS A 452 14.41 21.80 -8.76
N TYR A 453 13.99 20.56 -8.50
CA TYR A 453 12.57 20.21 -8.22
C TYR A 453 12.36 19.60 -6.85
N GLY A 454 13.39 19.07 -6.19
CA GLY A 454 13.22 18.27 -4.97
C GLY A 454 12.54 18.99 -3.82
N LYS A 455 12.67 20.32 -3.74
CA LYS A 455 12.02 21.14 -2.70
C LYS A 455 10.50 21.12 -2.77
N ASP A 456 9.95 20.84 -3.95
CA ASP A 456 8.49 20.82 -4.18
C ASP A 456 7.86 19.51 -3.72
N PHE A 457 8.67 18.47 -3.47
CA PHE A 457 8.22 17.11 -3.18
C PHE A 457 8.79 16.57 -1.85
N PRO A 458 8.51 17.21 -0.69
CA PRO A 458 8.89 16.65 0.60
C PRO A 458 8.10 15.38 0.90
N ARG A 459 8.69 14.44 1.67
CA ARG A 459 7.96 13.27 2.18
C ARG A 459 6.83 13.72 3.09
N ARG A 460 5.66 13.10 2.96
CA ARG A 460 4.44 13.44 3.73
C ARG A 460 4.00 12.31 4.66
N THR A 461 4.15 11.05 4.26
CA THR A 461 3.71 9.89 5.05
C THR A 461 4.80 9.48 6.05
N GLU A 462 4.43 9.38 7.33
CA GLU A 462 5.34 8.94 8.40
C GLU A 462 5.31 7.40 8.49
N ILE A 463 6.48 6.78 8.62
CA ILE A 463 6.60 5.32 8.82
C ILE A 463 6.61 5.03 10.30
N GLU A 464 5.67 4.18 10.74
CA GLU A 464 5.50 3.82 12.14
C GLU A 464 5.14 2.33 12.28
N HIS A 465 5.57 1.70 13.36
CA HIS A 465 5.18 0.34 13.71
C HIS A 465 3.89 0.36 14.52
N PHE A 466 2.84 -0.23 13.98
CA PHE A 466 1.58 -0.31 14.69
C PHE A 466 1.56 -1.54 15.62
N GLU A 467 1.32 -1.29 16.89
CA GLU A 467 0.98 -2.35 17.82
C GLU A 467 -0.37 -2.98 17.42
N LYS A 468 -0.45 -4.30 17.61
CA LYS A 468 -1.71 -5.01 17.37
C LYS A 468 -2.70 -4.56 18.44
N ILE A 469 -3.75 -3.86 18.02
CA ILE A 469 -4.87 -3.53 18.91
C ILE A 469 -5.56 -4.85 19.31
N ASP A 470 -5.57 -5.18 20.60
CA ASP A 470 -6.35 -6.31 21.07
C ASP A 470 -7.84 -5.97 20.91
N ARG A 471 -8.47 -6.69 19.99
CA ARG A 471 -9.89 -6.51 19.66
C ARG A 471 -10.81 -6.69 20.86
N ARG A 472 -10.39 -7.47 21.85
CA ARG A 472 -11.18 -7.71 23.06
C ARG A 472 -11.09 -6.54 24.04
N GLU A 473 -9.91 -5.94 24.15
CA GLU A 473 -9.69 -4.80 25.05
C GLU A 473 -10.29 -3.49 24.49
N ALA A 474 -10.21 -3.30 23.17
CA ALA A 474 -10.75 -2.13 22.51
C ALA A 474 -12.28 -2.20 22.31
N ALA A 475 -12.87 -3.40 22.34
CA ALA A 475 -14.31 -3.57 22.16
C ALA A 475 -15.09 -3.09 23.39
N LEU A 476 -16.18 -2.35 23.14
CA LEU A 476 -17.05 -1.85 24.19
C LEU A 476 -17.87 -2.98 24.80
N ASN A 477 -17.92 -3.08 26.14
CA ASN A 477 -18.79 -3.98 26.89
C ASN A 477 -20.23 -3.44 26.92
N ASN A 478 -20.86 -3.28 25.77
CA ASN A 478 -22.18 -2.69 25.59
C ASN A 478 -23.31 -3.71 25.38
N ILE A 479 -22.96 -4.99 25.28
CA ILE A 479 -23.90 -6.08 25.14
C ILE A 479 -24.22 -6.63 26.53
N LYS A 480 -25.49 -6.91 26.80
CA LYS A 480 -25.94 -7.52 28.04
C LYS A 480 -26.45 -8.92 27.75
N VAL A 481 -25.89 -9.91 28.40
CA VAL A 481 -26.33 -11.30 28.34
C VAL A 481 -27.01 -11.66 29.65
N GLY A 482 -28.29 -11.97 29.58
CA GLY A 482 -29.05 -12.45 30.74
C GLY A 482 -29.00 -13.97 30.88
N TRP A 483 -29.06 -14.45 32.15
CA TRP A 483 -29.15 -15.87 32.46
C TRP A 483 -30.42 -16.16 33.31
N ASP A 484 -31.37 -16.86 32.68
CA ASP A 484 -32.57 -17.37 33.38
C ASP A 484 -32.28 -18.76 33.93
N ARG A 485 -31.88 -18.79 35.18
CA ARG A 485 -31.52 -20.04 35.92
C ARG A 485 -32.72 -21.01 36.06
N LYS A 486 -33.93 -20.48 36.12
CA LYS A 486 -35.16 -21.32 36.33
C LYS A 486 -35.52 -22.09 35.10
N ASN A 487 -35.51 -21.41 33.94
CA ASN A 487 -35.97 -21.99 32.66
C ASN A 487 -34.82 -22.52 31.80
N GLY A 488 -33.55 -22.24 32.17
CA GLY A 488 -32.37 -22.75 31.48
C GLY A 488 -32.08 -22.03 30.16
N TYR A 489 -32.34 -20.72 30.11
CA TYR A 489 -32.08 -19.89 28.93
C TYR A 489 -31.00 -18.85 29.22
N VAL A 490 -30.17 -18.58 28.22
CA VAL A 490 -29.24 -17.44 28.19
C VAL A 490 -29.44 -16.69 26.87
N GLY A 491 -29.10 -15.40 26.87
CA GLY A 491 -29.18 -14.63 25.61
C GLY A 491 -29.24 -13.12 25.84
N THR A 492 -29.12 -12.39 24.74
CA THR A 492 -29.07 -10.92 24.75
C THR A 492 -30.44 -10.28 25.00
N SER A 493 -31.54 -11.00 24.79
CA SER A 493 -32.90 -10.55 25.05
C SER A 493 -33.51 -11.14 26.33
N ILE A 494 -32.74 -11.91 27.11
CA ILE A 494 -33.20 -12.50 28.37
C ILE A 494 -33.21 -11.46 29.47
N LYS A 495 -34.40 -11.22 30.03
CA LYS A 495 -34.57 -10.38 31.24
C LYS A 495 -34.33 -11.21 32.50
N SER A 496 -33.31 -10.95 33.21
CA SER A 496 -32.89 -11.66 34.44
C SER A 496 -32.16 -10.71 35.35
N ASP A 497 -32.10 -11.05 36.64
CA ASP A 497 -31.25 -10.32 37.62
C ASP A 497 -29.74 -10.66 37.42
N ASP A 498 -29.46 -11.83 36.82
CA ASP A 498 -28.11 -12.25 36.47
C ASP A 498 -27.75 -11.73 35.06
N ILE A 499 -27.19 -10.52 34.98
CA ILE A 499 -26.77 -9.88 33.71
C ILE A 499 -25.23 -9.77 33.66
N LEU A 500 -24.66 -10.26 32.57
CA LEU A 500 -23.24 -10.11 32.28
C LEU A 500 -23.05 -9.05 31.18
N ALA A 501 -22.29 -8.01 31.48
CA ALA A 501 -21.86 -7.02 30.48
C ALA A 501 -20.69 -7.61 29.68
N CYS A 502 -20.80 -7.59 28.36
CA CYS A 502 -19.81 -8.21 27.48
C CYS A 502 -19.72 -7.47 26.16
N ASN A 503 -18.74 -7.88 25.35
CA ASN A 503 -18.59 -7.47 23.95
C ASN A 503 -18.78 -8.66 23.00
N GLU A 504 -18.74 -8.39 21.70
CA GLU A 504 -18.95 -9.40 20.65
C GLU A 504 -17.88 -10.50 20.57
N PHE A 505 -16.71 -10.28 21.15
CA PHE A 505 -15.59 -11.23 21.17
C PHE A 505 -15.54 -12.09 22.41
N ASP A 506 -16.38 -11.78 23.41
CA ASP A 506 -16.42 -12.53 24.67
C ASP A 506 -16.96 -13.94 24.47
N ARG A 507 -16.42 -14.85 25.25
CA ARG A 507 -16.85 -16.24 25.31
C ARG A 507 -17.44 -16.51 26.68
N PHE A 508 -18.30 -17.51 26.77
CA PHE A 508 -19.01 -17.84 28.00
C PHE A 508 -18.78 -19.28 28.38
N LEU A 509 -18.40 -19.48 29.63
CA LEU A 509 -18.27 -20.81 30.24
C LEU A 509 -19.64 -21.22 30.80
N CYS A 510 -20.11 -22.38 30.35
CA CYS A 510 -21.33 -23.03 30.81
C CYS A 510 -20.93 -24.31 31.55
N VAL A 511 -21.26 -24.42 32.82
CA VAL A 511 -20.93 -25.60 33.64
C VAL A 511 -22.18 -26.23 34.22
N GLU A 512 -22.32 -27.54 34.10
CA GLU A 512 -23.44 -28.30 34.64
C GLU A 512 -23.11 -28.93 35.99
N LYS A 513 -24.15 -29.36 36.77
CA LYS A 513 -23.97 -30.08 38.02
C LYS A 513 -23.30 -31.46 37.86
N SER A 514 -23.38 -32.06 36.68
CA SER A 514 -22.66 -33.26 36.27
C SER A 514 -21.13 -33.08 36.28
N GLY A 515 -20.66 -31.84 36.28
CA GLY A 515 -19.27 -31.47 36.06
C GLY A 515 -18.88 -31.42 34.60
N SER A 516 -19.85 -31.54 33.66
CA SER A 516 -19.61 -31.26 32.26
C SER A 516 -19.60 -29.74 32.04
N TYR A 517 -18.77 -29.29 31.09
CA TYR A 517 -18.69 -27.90 30.71
C TYR A 517 -18.50 -27.72 29.22
N LYS A 518 -18.92 -26.58 28.71
CA LYS A 518 -18.60 -26.11 27.35
C LYS A 518 -18.35 -24.60 27.36
N VAL A 519 -17.57 -24.15 26.40
CA VAL A 519 -17.37 -22.71 26.14
C VAL A 519 -18.10 -22.37 24.85
N ILE A 520 -18.99 -21.37 24.95
CA ILE A 520 -19.77 -20.88 23.80
C ILE A 520 -19.35 -19.47 23.41
N ALA A 521 -19.57 -19.09 22.15
CA ALA A 521 -19.47 -17.71 21.72
C ALA A 521 -20.60 -16.85 22.32
N LEU A 522 -20.67 -15.58 21.94
CA LEU A 522 -21.78 -14.69 22.32
C LEU A 522 -23.12 -15.36 21.96
N PRO A 523 -24.01 -15.65 22.96
CA PRO A 523 -25.26 -16.29 22.68
C PRO A 523 -26.19 -15.36 21.87
N PRO A 524 -27.07 -15.93 21.02
CA PRO A 524 -28.10 -15.17 20.32
C PRO A 524 -29.11 -14.55 21.29
N GLU A 525 -30.19 -13.97 20.79
CA GLU A 525 -31.22 -13.37 21.61
C GLU A 525 -31.75 -14.30 22.70
N LYS A 526 -31.93 -15.59 22.39
CA LYS A 526 -32.38 -16.63 23.31
C LYS A 526 -31.82 -17.98 22.92
N LEU A 527 -31.06 -18.58 23.80
CA LEU A 527 -30.45 -19.90 23.64
C LEU A 527 -30.83 -20.79 24.83
N PHE A 528 -31.38 -21.99 24.57
CA PHE A 528 -31.60 -22.97 25.60
C PHE A 528 -30.34 -23.78 25.86
N ILE A 529 -29.86 -23.77 27.11
CA ILE A 529 -28.64 -24.46 27.56
C ILE A 529 -28.86 -25.41 28.72
N GLY A 530 -30.14 -25.55 29.17
CA GLY A 530 -30.46 -26.39 30.31
C GLY A 530 -30.15 -25.77 31.66
N LYS A 531 -30.20 -26.59 32.73
CA LYS A 531 -29.97 -26.15 34.11
C LYS A 531 -28.47 -26.15 34.44
N LEU A 532 -27.82 -25.03 34.25
CA LEU A 532 -26.43 -24.87 34.62
C LEU A 532 -26.18 -24.74 36.12
N TYR A 533 -25.03 -25.20 36.56
CA TYR A 533 -24.46 -24.92 37.86
C TYR A 533 -23.88 -23.49 37.89
N ASP A 534 -23.13 -23.13 36.81
CA ASP A 534 -22.49 -21.83 36.68
C ASP A 534 -22.51 -21.37 35.20
N PHE A 535 -22.69 -20.05 35.03
CA PHE A 535 -22.60 -19.37 33.75
C PHE A 535 -21.86 -18.06 33.93
N ARG A 536 -20.73 -17.91 33.26
CA ARG A 536 -19.89 -16.71 33.40
C ARG A 536 -19.12 -16.38 32.11
N LYS A 537 -18.60 -15.18 32.03
CA LYS A 537 -17.63 -14.81 31.03
C LYS A 537 -16.37 -15.66 31.19
N TYR A 538 -15.90 -16.25 30.09
CA TYR A 538 -14.69 -17.06 30.09
C TYR A 538 -13.44 -16.18 30.14
N ASP A 539 -12.54 -16.51 31.04
CA ASP A 539 -11.21 -15.93 31.13
C ASP A 539 -10.18 -17.07 31.25
N ALA A 540 -9.17 -17.05 30.36
CA ALA A 540 -8.16 -18.08 30.30
C ALA A 540 -7.22 -18.08 31.53
N ALA A 541 -7.06 -16.93 32.18
CA ALA A 541 -6.22 -16.76 33.38
C ALA A 541 -6.91 -17.26 34.67
N THR A 542 -8.22 -17.56 34.61
CA THR A 542 -8.95 -17.98 35.82
C THR A 542 -8.61 -19.41 36.20
N GLU A 543 -8.04 -19.56 37.39
CA GLU A 543 -7.84 -20.85 38.03
C GLU A 543 -9.05 -21.17 38.97
N PHE A 544 -9.69 -22.29 38.73
CA PHE A 544 -10.88 -22.73 39.46
C PHE A 544 -10.50 -23.69 40.59
N GLY A 545 -11.04 -23.45 41.76
CA GLY A 545 -11.13 -24.45 42.82
C GLY A 545 -12.36 -25.37 42.60
N VAL A 546 -12.15 -26.67 42.54
CA VAL A 546 -13.19 -27.64 42.21
C VAL A 546 -13.29 -28.70 43.31
N ILE A 547 -14.47 -28.88 43.89
CA ILE A 547 -14.79 -29.98 44.77
C ILE A 547 -15.93 -30.79 44.15
N TYR A 548 -15.75 -32.10 44.05
CA TYR A 548 -16.75 -32.99 43.49
C TYR A 548 -16.88 -34.28 44.29
N ARG A 549 -18.06 -34.89 44.22
CA ARG A 549 -18.39 -36.14 44.87
C ARG A 549 -18.53 -37.25 43.83
N GLU A 550 -17.86 -38.36 44.07
CA GLU A 550 -18.03 -39.59 43.29
C GLU A 550 -19.32 -40.30 43.72
N THR A 551 -20.27 -40.49 42.80
CA THR A 551 -21.62 -40.92 43.10
C THR A 551 -21.64 -42.37 43.67
N LYS A 552 -20.74 -43.28 43.15
CA LYS A 552 -20.66 -44.66 43.56
C LYS A 552 -20.07 -44.86 44.96
N SER A 553 -18.98 -44.18 45.26
CA SER A 553 -18.27 -44.33 46.54
C SER A 553 -18.69 -43.33 47.60
N GLY A 554 -19.41 -42.27 47.25
CA GLY A 554 -19.76 -41.18 48.10
C GLY A 554 -18.59 -40.30 48.60
N LYS A 555 -17.36 -40.56 48.11
CA LYS A 555 -16.14 -39.83 48.49
C LYS A 555 -16.02 -38.50 47.81
N TYR A 556 -15.40 -37.52 48.46
CA TYR A 556 -15.19 -36.18 47.99
C TYR A 556 -13.74 -35.95 47.59
N TYR A 557 -13.55 -35.30 46.44
CA TYR A 557 -12.25 -34.98 45.85
C TYR A 557 -12.16 -33.50 45.53
N GLY A 558 -10.94 -32.94 45.62
CA GLY A 558 -10.67 -31.56 45.32
C GLY A 558 -9.45 -31.41 44.42
N LYS A 559 -9.44 -30.36 43.63
CA LYS A 559 -8.30 -29.92 42.81
C LYS A 559 -8.44 -28.46 42.44
N ARG A 560 -7.35 -27.87 41.97
CA ARG A 560 -7.35 -26.64 41.19
C ARG A 560 -7.25 -26.99 39.71
N THR A 561 -7.82 -26.16 38.85
CA THR A 561 -7.75 -26.37 37.42
C THR A 561 -8.00 -25.08 36.65
N ALA A 562 -7.24 -24.86 35.59
CA ALA A 562 -7.52 -23.85 34.57
C ALA A 562 -8.18 -24.51 33.35
N ILE A 563 -9.07 -23.78 32.70
CA ILE A 563 -9.76 -24.25 31.50
C ILE A 563 -9.06 -23.64 30.27
N GLY A 564 -8.41 -24.50 29.46
CA GLY A 564 -7.75 -24.11 28.24
C GLY A 564 -7.83 -25.22 27.17
N GLY A 565 -7.42 -24.92 25.92
CA GLY A 565 -7.34 -25.91 24.87
C GLY A 565 -8.68 -26.52 24.46
N PHE A 566 -9.76 -25.75 24.36
CA PHE A 566 -11.10 -26.20 24.02
C PHE A 566 -11.51 -25.82 22.57
N ILE A 567 -12.46 -26.55 22.04
CA ILE A 567 -13.22 -26.19 20.82
C ILE A 567 -14.55 -25.62 21.27
N LEU A 568 -15.01 -24.52 20.65
CA LEU A 568 -16.33 -23.92 20.95
C LEU A 568 -17.45 -24.94 20.79
N ASP A 569 -18.46 -24.83 21.67
CA ASP A 569 -19.65 -25.68 21.73
C ASP A 569 -19.41 -27.18 22.01
N LYS A 570 -18.16 -27.61 22.11
CA LYS A 570 -17.83 -28.99 22.48
C LYS A 570 -17.84 -29.21 23.98
N GLU A 571 -18.45 -30.32 24.43
CA GLU A 571 -18.51 -30.70 25.84
C GLU A 571 -17.21 -31.35 26.32
N TYR A 572 -16.84 -30.96 27.52
CA TYR A 572 -15.69 -31.44 28.30
C TYR A 572 -16.11 -31.69 29.74
N ASN A 573 -15.25 -32.32 30.52
CA ASN A 573 -15.54 -32.65 31.90
C ASN A 573 -14.51 -32.05 32.85
N LEU A 574 -14.99 -31.43 33.96
CA LEU A 574 -14.19 -30.96 35.10
C LEU A 574 -13.88 -32.06 36.13
N CYS A 575 -14.54 -33.17 36.06
CA CYS A 575 -14.33 -34.33 36.94
C CYS A 575 -14.55 -35.63 36.17
N PRO A 576 -14.06 -36.79 36.68
CA PRO A 576 -14.33 -38.09 36.06
C PRO A 576 -15.82 -38.40 35.92
N ALA A 577 -16.18 -39.24 34.95
CA ALA A 577 -17.56 -39.64 34.73
C ALA A 577 -18.17 -40.30 35.97
N GLY A 578 -19.43 -40.01 36.28
CA GLY A 578 -20.13 -40.53 37.46
C GLY A 578 -19.88 -39.69 38.74
N CYS A 579 -19.30 -38.53 38.62
CA CYS A 579 -19.14 -37.57 39.68
C CYS A 579 -20.21 -36.46 39.63
N LYS A 580 -20.38 -35.77 40.73
CA LYS A 580 -21.26 -34.61 40.87
C LYS A 580 -20.51 -33.46 41.46
N LEU A 581 -20.61 -32.29 40.81
CA LEU A 581 -19.97 -31.05 41.26
C LEU A 581 -20.66 -30.53 42.52
N GLU A 582 -19.89 -30.29 43.59
CA GLU A 582 -20.36 -29.71 44.86
C GLU A 582 -19.89 -28.28 45.05
N LEU A 583 -18.71 -27.92 44.56
CA LEU A 583 -18.18 -26.57 44.56
C LEU A 583 -17.40 -26.28 43.24
N LEU A 584 -17.66 -25.12 42.65
CA LEU A 584 -16.84 -24.50 41.65
C LEU A 584 -16.68 -23.03 42.04
N THR A 585 -15.44 -22.57 42.19
CA THR A 585 -15.14 -21.16 42.48
C THR A 585 -14.02 -20.66 41.58
N PRO A 586 -14.11 -19.42 41.01
CA PRO A 586 -13.03 -18.81 40.23
C PRO A 586 -11.91 -18.22 41.12
N ARG A 587 -12.04 -18.36 42.41
CA ARG A 587 -11.12 -17.86 43.44
C ARG A 587 -10.45 -19.08 44.10
N ALA A 588 -9.32 -19.52 43.53
CA ALA A 588 -8.52 -20.60 44.09
C ALA A 588 -7.87 -20.22 45.46
N ASP A 589 -7.75 -18.91 45.70
CA ASP A 589 -7.27 -18.32 46.98
C ASP A 589 -8.31 -18.32 48.13
N ALA A 590 -9.42 -19.04 47.95
CA ALA A 590 -10.47 -19.13 48.95
C ALA A 590 -10.27 -20.29 49.93
N VAL A 591 -10.61 -20.06 51.18
CA VAL A 591 -10.64 -21.03 52.28
C VAL A 591 -12.06 -21.37 52.61
N TYR A 592 -12.41 -22.65 52.67
CA TYR A 592 -13.76 -23.13 52.92
C TYR A 592 -13.79 -23.95 54.25
N MET A 593 -14.91 -23.82 54.96
CA MET A 593 -15.22 -24.66 56.10
C MET A 593 -16.11 -25.83 55.65
N LEU A 594 -15.61 -27.04 55.77
CA LEU A 594 -16.32 -28.29 55.47
C LEU A 594 -16.98 -28.82 56.72
N THR A 595 -18.29 -28.96 56.73
CA THR A 595 -19.01 -29.65 57.81
C THR A 595 -19.22 -31.11 57.41
N VAL A 596 -18.52 -32.03 58.06
CA VAL A 596 -18.51 -33.45 57.73
C VAL A 596 -19.36 -34.22 58.77
N ALA A 597 -20.15 -35.18 58.28
CA ALA A 597 -20.92 -36.05 59.16
C ALA A 597 -20.01 -36.95 60.00
N GLY A 598 -20.06 -36.84 61.34
CA GLY A 598 -19.33 -37.66 62.27
C GLY A 598 -20.17 -38.84 62.82
N ALA A 599 -19.55 -39.69 63.68
CA ALA A 599 -20.22 -40.81 64.34
C ALA A 599 -21.27 -40.32 65.34
N ARG A 600 -22.41 -40.96 65.41
CA ARG A 600 -23.52 -40.64 66.37
C ARG A 600 -24.13 -39.25 66.17
N GLY A 601 -24.20 -38.73 64.91
CA GLY A 601 -24.85 -37.43 64.60
C GLY A 601 -24.02 -36.18 64.99
N LYS A 602 -22.81 -36.32 65.52
CA LYS A 602 -21.91 -35.17 65.75
C LYS A 602 -21.35 -34.70 64.40
N GLN A 603 -21.36 -33.38 64.19
CA GLN A 603 -20.76 -32.74 63.00
C GLN A 603 -19.33 -32.30 63.37
N GLN A 604 -18.40 -32.54 62.44
CA GLN A 604 -17.01 -32.07 62.60
C GLN A 604 -16.79 -31.00 61.52
N GLN A 605 -16.19 -29.91 61.93
CA GLN A 605 -15.79 -28.83 60.98
C GLN A 605 -14.29 -28.97 60.68
N THR A 606 -13.93 -28.89 59.42
CA THR A 606 -12.55 -28.92 58.94
C THR A 606 -12.35 -27.80 57.94
N GLU A 607 -11.31 -27.04 58.10
CA GLU A 607 -10.93 -25.97 57.18
C GLU A 607 -10.23 -26.62 55.95
N LEU A 608 -10.57 -26.13 54.77
CA LEU A 608 -9.95 -26.54 53.52
C LEU A 608 -9.45 -25.29 52.78
N ASN A 609 -8.14 -25.19 52.68
CA ASN A 609 -7.49 -24.18 51.84
C ASN A 609 -7.40 -24.69 50.41
N LEU A 610 -8.01 -24.01 49.43
CA LEU A 610 -8.03 -24.47 48.07
C LEU A 610 -6.64 -24.36 47.39
N MET A 611 -5.77 -23.45 47.87
CA MET A 611 -4.39 -23.34 47.32
C MET A 611 -3.51 -24.55 47.66
N GLU A 612 -3.84 -25.32 48.68
CA GLU A 612 -3.14 -26.57 49.02
C GLU A 612 -3.58 -27.74 48.14
N LEU A 613 -4.62 -27.57 47.34
CA LEU A 613 -5.04 -28.58 46.39
C LEU A 613 -4.14 -28.54 45.16
N PRO A 614 -3.80 -29.72 44.58
CA PRO A 614 -2.93 -29.75 43.39
C PRO A 614 -3.59 -29.14 42.19
N ALA A 615 -2.80 -28.36 41.41
CA ALA A 615 -3.19 -27.90 40.08
C ALA A 615 -3.15 -29.10 39.11
N ARG A 616 -4.28 -29.42 38.49
CA ARG A 616 -4.41 -30.54 37.56
C ARG A 616 -5.25 -30.16 36.34
N SER A 617 -5.04 -30.91 35.25
CA SER A 617 -5.88 -30.70 34.05
C SER A 617 -7.36 -30.96 34.36
N PRO A 618 -8.30 -30.36 33.60
CA PRO A 618 -9.74 -30.56 33.87
C PRO A 618 -10.19 -32.00 33.96
N LYS A 619 -9.61 -32.93 33.16
CA LYS A 619 -9.96 -34.34 33.15
C LYS A 619 -9.34 -35.17 34.30
N ALA A 620 -8.27 -34.69 34.91
CA ALA A 620 -7.54 -35.46 35.93
C ALA A 620 -8.34 -35.57 37.23
N ARG A 621 -8.13 -36.68 37.96
CA ARG A 621 -8.74 -36.90 39.28
C ARG A 621 -8.08 -36.01 40.33
N GLY A 622 -8.88 -35.37 41.19
CA GLY A 622 -8.41 -34.63 42.34
C GLY A 622 -7.87 -35.52 43.45
N ILE A 623 -7.38 -34.92 44.57
CA ILE A 623 -7.04 -35.61 45.77
C ILE A 623 -8.28 -35.85 46.62
N LEU A 624 -8.22 -36.90 47.47
CA LEU A 624 -9.31 -37.24 48.40
C LEU A 624 -9.35 -36.20 49.51
N ILE A 625 -10.47 -35.50 49.64
CA ILE A 625 -10.71 -34.53 50.72
C ILE A 625 -11.44 -35.18 51.89
N SER A 626 -12.46 -36.01 51.62
CA SER A 626 -13.24 -36.69 52.65
C SER A 626 -13.80 -38.00 52.13
N SER A 627 -13.71 -39.05 52.95
CA SER A 627 -14.39 -40.34 52.76
C SER A 627 -15.77 -40.37 53.39
N LYS A 628 -16.11 -39.34 54.21
CA LYS A 628 -17.42 -39.19 54.87
C LYS A 628 -18.27 -38.16 54.16
N PRO A 629 -19.60 -38.23 54.28
CA PRO A 629 -20.49 -37.26 53.67
C PRO A 629 -20.21 -35.85 54.19
N ILE A 630 -20.00 -34.86 53.25
CA ILE A 630 -19.94 -33.46 53.57
C ILE A 630 -21.40 -32.92 53.57
N VAL A 631 -21.82 -32.44 54.71
CA VAL A 631 -23.17 -31.90 54.93
C VAL A 631 -23.29 -30.49 54.41
N LYS A 632 -22.23 -29.68 54.56
CA LYS A 632 -22.21 -28.27 54.14
C LYS A 632 -20.80 -27.81 53.81
N ILE A 633 -20.68 -27.03 52.70
CA ILE A 633 -19.47 -26.33 52.33
C ILE A 633 -19.79 -24.84 52.44
N THR A 634 -19.04 -24.11 53.27
CA THR A 634 -19.27 -22.71 53.52
C THR A 634 -17.97 -21.93 53.27
N HIS A 635 -18.06 -20.85 52.51
CA HIS A 635 -16.90 -19.95 52.34
C HIS A 635 -16.55 -19.36 53.71
N ASN A 636 -15.29 -19.38 54.10
CA ASN A 636 -14.77 -18.85 55.32
C ASN A 636 -14.12 -17.49 55.12
N ARG A 637 -13.04 -17.47 54.37
CA ARG A 637 -12.28 -16.25 54.05
C ARG A 637 -11.47 -16.42 52.75
N TYR A 638 -10.87 -15.34 52.31
CA TYR A 638 -9.81 -15.41 51.28
C TYR A 638 -8.45 -15.33 51.99
N LEU A 639 -7.41 -15.88 51.34
CA LEU A 639 -6.04 -15.79 51.81
C LEU A 639 -5.53 -14.36 51.68
N THR A 640 -4.71 -13.96 52.66
CA THR A 640 -4.04 -12.65 52.60
C THR A 640 -2.86 -12.71 51.58
N PRO A 641 -2.40 -11.54 51.09
CA PRO A 641 -1.24 -11.50 50.21
C PRO A 641 0.02 -12.14 50.78
N GLU A 642 0.19 -12.07 52.12
CA GLU A 642 1.31 -12.67 52.86
C GLU A 642 1.20 -14.20 52.89
N GLU A 643 0.00 -14.75 53.11
CA GLU A 643 -0.27 -16.19 53.08
C GLU A 643 -0.08 -16.77 51.66
N LEU A 644 -0.47 -16.00 50.61
CA LEU A 644 -0.25 -16.39 49.22
C LEU A 644 1.25 -16.43 48.86
N ALA A 645 2.01 -15.42 49.30
CA ALA A 645 3.45 -15.37 49.11
C ALA A 645 4.18 -16.54 49.83
N ALA A 646 3.74 -16.88 51.01
CA ALA A 646 4.29 -18.00 51.78
C ALA A 646 4.01 -19.39 51.12
N LEU A 647 2.86 -19.52 50.48
CA LEU A 647 2.50 -20.76 49.72
C LEU A 647 3.25 -20.87 48.40
N SER A 648 3.52 -19.77 47.68
CA SER A 648 4.33 -19.83 46.46
C SER A 648 5.79 -20.22 46.71
N LEU A 649 6.39 -19.74 47.81
CA LEU A 649 7.73 -20.14 48.25
C LEU A 649 7.84 -21.65 48.62
N LYS A 650 6.76 -22.22 49.13
CA LYS A 650 6.72 -23.66 49.42
C LYS A 650 6.62 -24.53 48.17
N THR A 651 5.93 -24.07 47.14
CA THR A 651 5.81 -24.81 45.89
C THR A 651 7.12 -24.80 45.09
N GLU A 652 7.89 -23.73 45.11
CA GLU A 652 9.22 -23.67 44.46
C GLU A 652 10.26 -24.58 45.12
N SER A 653 10.19 -24.74 46.47
CA SER A 653 11.08 -25.64 47.19
C SER A 653 10.77 -27.14 46.98
N ASP A 654 9.51 -27.46 46.69
CA ASP A 654 9.11 -28.86 46.44
C ASP A 654 9.41 -29.32 44.97
N ASP A 655 9.44 -28.38 44.01
CA ASP A 655 9.81 -28.64 42.63
C ASP A 655 11.34 -28.77 42.45
N GLU A 656 12.18 -28.05 43.23
CA GLU A 656 13.64 -28.21 43.22
C GLU A 656 14.09 -29.58 43.81
N ILE A 657 13.32 -30.16 44.73
CA ILE A 657 13.64 -31.48 45.33
C ILE A 657 13.27 -32.66 44.39
N THR A 658 12.39 -32.45 43.42
CA THR A 658 12.00 -33.47 42.42
C THR A 658 12.95 -33.57 41.24
N ASP A 659 13.61 -32.46 40.85
CA ASP A 659 14.59 -32.46 39.74
C ASP A 659 15.95 -33.08 40.14
N GLU A 660 16.36 -33.03 41.42
CA GLU A 660 17.61 -33.69 41.88
C GLU A 660 17.54 -35.24 42.00
N ASN A 661 16.33 -35.82 42.02
CA ASN A 661 16.15 -37.26 42.14
C ASN A 661 15.98 -38.01 40.78
N ASP A 662 15.79 -37.31 39.67
CA ASP A 662 15.67 -37.94 38.34
C ASP A 662 16.98 -37.96 37.53
N GLU A 663 18.06 -37.26 37.99
CA GLU A 663 19.39 -37.36 37.37
C GLU A 663 20.26 -38.51 37.91
N SER A 664 19.78 -39.30 38.92
CA SER A 664 20.53 -40.42 39.47
C SER A 664 20.04 -41.81 39.04
N ALA A 665 19.11 -41.87 38.06
CA ALA A 665 18.63 -43.15 37.52
C ALA A 665 18.55 -43.09 35.99
N ASN A 666 19.70 -42.99 35.31
CA ASN A 666 19.93 -43.54 33.95
C ASN A 666 21.45 -43.71 33.74
#